data_60b9a99dc72177d7e41f9a04441dd22b
#
_entry.id   60b9a99dc72177d7e41f9a04441dd22b
#
_cell.length_a   1.000
_cell.length_b   1.000
_cell.length_c   1.000
_cell.angle_alpha   90.00
_cell.angle_beta   90.00
_cell.angle_gamma   90.00
#
_symmetry.space_group_name_H-M   'P 1'
#
loop_
_entity.id
_entity.type
_entity.pdbx_description
1 polymer ?
#
loop_
_entity_poly.entity_id
_entity_poly.type
_entity_poly.pdbx_seq_one_letter_code
_entity_poly.pdbx_strand_id
1 'polypeptide(L)'
;MDDGPTSLRKLDILVVSAPHLPHPLLESVMEKSGEQRFRLNRLDSMEELRHRLLGTRSHPPSPPDILVLSPGGKDLHTLEEILPPHGEGSRTPLTTVVIFSSSPGKTLLSLANRNRKVFIVDPENGEDLLHIFQEAVRESHDFRHRSLFVSPGIEDLATPLTLLLVEDNAGDRILLREMFRDYPLVRPLTLLSARTLSESRRFLGKTPIDAVLLDLALPDGQGLETLRKFRAMNEELPVVVLSGMKEEAIAISSLSAGAQDFLVKEMVTAPLLLRSVTYAIKRKEIERSLTTLANSDTLTGLPNRKSFLEQLQRSIDTSARSGDSFCLLILDLDRFKAVNDTYGHAAGDALIREVAGRLRRLMRRADFVARLGGDEFAIILSHTGRTGSLSRFIEKLVLRLSPPYAIGRHSVSSEASVGAAVFPLDGDSAEALVSHADRAMYRAKASGTRRYAFYDPAMDKEESARAEALREISRALAEDAFELCFQPVVNLLSGELVYAEALVRWNHPEKGYLSPHSFLPLIAGTGTTADLDHYVLDAAIAQIARWHTEGHPVPISINLDATTLALPAFPDEVANCLRTHAELPPGLIRIEVREWIETGNLPRIRHTLELLNNMGIHTSLDDFGRGPTTLPSLTTLPLEGLKLDQDVILDFQKGDRNMALIEGVASLARSLGHKVVAKGLEKTKYGLLLEKLGCDLAQGFGISSPLPPDEFLAWKTSWTEKPLSTRGDASVSDNELQILSVLLSHLEWIYRAILDVQPTDETSSPRAPRDPGPCPVLPWFSGEGRERYGSLPVFDPLRQITEEIDREVRTMFGELSQNHLQETMAHAHRLLALKDRLQTLYHSLQKEALLRSLSESPHPT
;
A
#
# COMPACT_ATOMS: atom_id res chain seq x y z
N MET A 1 -16.47 -23.22 2.06
CA MET A 1 -17.69 -22.77 1.38
C MET A 1 -17.23 -21.67 0.45
N ASP A 2 -17.33 -22.02 -0.83
CA ASP A 2 -16.79 -21.27 -1.96
C ASP A 2 -17.35 -19.86 -2.06
N ASP A 3 -16.46 -18.85 -2.13
CA ASP A 3 -16.71 -17.62 -2.86
C ASP A 3 -15.48 -17.33 -3.72
N GLY A 4 -15.50 -17.94 -4.89
CA GLY A 4 -14.60 -17.63 -6.00
C GLY A 4 -15.00 -16.32 -6.69
N PRO A 5 -14.18 -15.76 -7.59
CA PRO A 5 -14.27 -14.38 -8.09
C PRO A 5 -15.60 -14.13 -8.78
N THR A 6 -16.21 -12.96 -8.47
CA THR A 6 -17.44 -12.41 -9.02
C THR A 6 -17.64 -12.72 -10.51
N SER A 7 -18.39 -13.79 -10.81
CA SER A 7 -18.91 -14.03 -12.15
C SER A 7 -19.91 -12.92 -12.46
N LEU A 8 -19.56 -12.04 -13.38
CA LEU A 8 -20.47 -11.04 -13.91
C LEU A 8 -21.73 -11.76 -14.43
N ARG A 9 -22.88 -11.46 -13.80
CA ARG A 9 -24.17 -12.06 -14.10
C ARG A 9 -24.52 -11.82 -15.56
N LYS A 10 -24.89 -12.90 -16.29
CA LYS A 10 -25.38 -12.81 -17.66
C LYS A 10 -26.72 -12.06 -17.70
N LEU A 11 -26.90 -11.15 -18.67
CA LEU A 11 -28.17 -10.48 -18.90
C LEU A 11 -29.18 -11.47 -19.45
N ASP A 12 -30.35 -11.54 -18.83
CA ASP A 12 -31.44 -12.39 -19.28
C ASP A 12 -32.29 -11.67 -20.35
N ILE A 13 -32.23 -12.14 -21.59
CA ILE A 13 -33.05 -11.66 -22.71
C ILE A 13 -34.17 -12.66 -22.94
N LEU A 14 -35.42 -12.19 -22.85
CA LEU A 14 -36.59 -12.99 -23.12
C LEU A 14 -37.20 -12.57 -24.48
N VAL A 15 -37.25 -13.50 -25.40
CA VAL A 15 -37.82 -13.28 -26.76
C VAL A 15 -39.12 -14.02 -26.87
N VAL A 16 -40.19 -13.29 -27.18
CA VAL A 16 -41.50 -13.89 -27.52
C VAL A 16 -41.65 -13.87 -29.01
N SER A 17 -41.66 -15.03 -29.67
CA SER A 17 -41.56 -15.22 -31.09
C SER A 17 -42.92 -15.25 -31.75
N ALA A 18 -43.16 -14.35 -32.74
CA ALA A 18 -44.08 -14.65 -33.81
C ALA A 18 -43.33 -15.39 -34.95
N PRO A 19 -44.01 -16.18 -35.80
CA PRO A 19 -43.36 -17.06 -36.78
C PRO A 19 -42.53 -16.37 -37.87
N HIS A 20 -42.40 -15.04 -37.88
CA HIS A 20 -41.79 -14.26 -38.95
C HIS A 20 -40.54 -13.43 -38.49
N LEU A 21 -40.03 -13.61 -37.28
CA LEU A 21 -38.81 -12.92 -36.89
C LEU A 21 -37.59 -13.68 -37.44
N PRO A 22 -36.72 -13.04 -38.24
CA PRO A 22 -35.52 -13.72 -38.74
C PRO A 22 -34.53 -13.98 -37.62
N HIS A 23 -34.42 -15.26 -37.25
CA HIS A 23 -33.53 -15.82 -36.27
C HIS A 23 -32.05 -15.38 -36.42
N PRO A 24 -31.49 -15.24 -37.67
CA PRO A 24 -30.09 -14.89 -37.87
C PRO A 24 -29.75 -13.44 -37.49
N LEU A 25 -30.71 -12.52 -37.50
CA LEU A 25 -30.46 -11.09 -37.22
C LEU A 25 -30.18 -10.86 -35.72
N LEU A 26 -30.92 -11.46 -34.82
CA LEU A 26 -30.68 -11.32 -33.37
C LEU A 26 -29.38 -11.98 -32.95
N GLU A 27 -29.05 -13.16 -33.52
CA GLU A 27 -27.76 -13.83 -33.24
C GLU A 27 -26.58 -13.03 -33.81
N SER A 28 -26.70 -12.48 -35.00
CA SER A 28 -25.68 -11.61 -35.62
C SER A 28 -25.47 -10.31 -34.85
N VAL A 29 -26.50 -9.73 -34.27
CA VAL A 29 -26.42 -8.51 -33.42
C VAL A 29 -25.72 -8.84 -32.10
N MET A 30 -25.99 -10.02 -31.52
CA MET A 30 -25.36 -10.48 -30.31
C MET A 30 -23.87 -10.83 -30.51
N GLU A 31 -23.50 -11.45 -31.63
CA GLU A 31 -22.12 -11.72 -32.03
C GLU A 31 -21.31 -10.43 -32.30
N LYS A 32 -21.91 -9.46 -32.99
CA LYS A 32 -21.27 -8.17 -33.28
C LYS A 32 -21.09 -7.27 -32.07
N SER A 33 -21.88 -7.47 -30.99
CA SER A 33 -21.71 -6.71 -29.74
C SER A 33 -20.47 -7.11 -28.92
N GLY A 34 -19.79 -8.20 -29.27
CA GLY A 34 -18.53 -8.63 -28.63
C GLY A 34 -18.65 -9.11 -27.19
N GLU A 35 -19.87 -9.22 -26.65
CA GLU A 35 -20.08 -9.61 -25.25
C GLU A 35 -20.65 -11.03 -25.13
N GLN A 36 -19.87 -11.97 -24.63
CA GLN A 36 -20.28 -13.37 -24.31
C GLN A 36 -21.21 -13.48 -23.07
N ARG A 37 -22.03 -12.46 -22.76
CA ARG A 37 -22.70 -12.33 -21.45
C ARG A 37 -24.21 -12.33 -21.51
N PHE A 38 -24.82 -12.93 -22.52
CA PHE A 38 -26.27 -12.97 -22.65
C PHE A 38 -26.80 -14.38 -22.40
N ARG A 39 -27.98 -14.48 -21.76
CA ARG A 39 -28.80 -15.68 -21.70
C ARG A 39 -30.07 -15.43 -22.49
N LEU A 40 -30.23 -16.08 -23.62
CA LEU A 40 -31.40 -15.99 -24.46
C LEU A 40 -32.42 -17.06 -24.03
N ASN A 41 -33.61 -16.62 -23.64
CA ASN A 41 -34.76 -17.51 -23.36
C ASN A 41 -35.86 -17.21 -24.37
N ARG A 42 -36.51 -18.24 -24.89
CA ARG A 42 -37.63 -18.15 -25.83
C ARG A 42 -38.92 -18.54 -25.22
N LEU A 43 -39.97 -17.87 -25.62
CA LEU A 43 -41.34 -18.22 -25.35
C LEU A 43 -42.12 -18.28 -26.69
N ASP A 44 -43.00 -19.28 -26.84
CA ASP A 44 -43.71 -19.52 -28.08
C ASP A 44 -44.97 -18.68 -28.19
N SER A 45 -45.43 -18.07 -27.10
CA SER A 45 -46.67 -17.28 -27.12
C SER A 45 -46.69 -16.15 -26.08
N MET A 46 -47.52 -15.14 -26.32
CA MET A 46 -47.81 -14.06 -25.35
C MET A 46 -48.55 -14.57 -24.11
N GLU A 47 -49.25 -15.67 -24.20
CA GLU A 47 -49.97 -16.28 -23.07
C GLU A 47 -48.96 -16.94 -22.08
N GLU A 48 -47.91 -17.54 -22.63
CA GLU A 48 -46.77 -18.08 -21.86
C GLU A 48 -45.99 -16.97 -21.19
N LEU A 49 -45.77 -15.82 -21.85
CA LEU A 49 -45.18 -14.62 -21.26
C LEU A 49 -46.02 -14.10 -20.08
N ARG A 50 -47.36 -14.05 -20.28
CA ARG A 50 -48.29 -13.64 -19.22
C ARG A 50 -48.21 -14.54 -17.98
N HIS A 51 -48.20 -15.84 -18.19
CA HIS A 51 -48.04 -16.83 -17.11
C HIS A 51 -46.69 -16.71 -16.39
N ARG A 52 -45.62 -16.43 -17.13
CA ARG A 52 -44.25 -16.27 -16.56
C ARG A 52 -44.06 -14.97 -15.79
N LEU A 53 -44.65 -13.85 -16.23
CA LEU A 53 -44.51 -12.57 -15.55
C LEU A 53 -45.53 -12.33 -14.44
N LEU A 54 -46.75 -12.87 -14.56
CA LEU A 54 -47.82 -12.70 -13.57
C LEU A 54 -47.92 -13.83 -12.54
N GLY A 55 -47.10 -14.86 -12.64
CA GLY A 55 -46.99 -16.10 -11.85
C GLY A 55 -47.81 -16.23 -10.56
N THR A 56 -48.01 -17.45 -10.09
CA THR A 56 -48.78 -17.76 -8.88
C THR A 56 -48.17 -17.10 -7.62
N ARG A 57 -49.01 -16.57 -6.75
CA ARG A 57 -48.81 -15.70 -5.60
C ARG A 57 -47.69 -16.04 -4.58
N SER A 58 -46.94 -17.15 -4.72
CA SER A 58 -45.98 -17.58 -3.73
C SER A 58 -44.50 -17.25 -4.02
N HIS A 59 -44.09 -17.14 -5.30
CA HIS A 59 -42.74 -16.75 -5.71
C HIS A 59 -42.75 -16.10 -7.10
N PRO A 60 -42.75 -14.76 -7.20
CA PRO A 60 -42.64 -14.13 -8.51
C PRO A 60 -41.27 -14.44 -9.12
N PRO A 61 -41.20 -14.93 -10.37
CA PRO A 61 -39.95 -15.12 -11.07
C PRO A 61 -39.27 -13.76 -11.30
N SER A 62 -37.95 -13.75 -11.30
CA SER A 62 -37.19 -12.54 -11.63
C SER A 62 -37.52 -12.08 -13.04
N PRO A 63 -37.89 -10.80 -13.26
CA PRO A 63 -38.20 -10.29 -14.59
C PRO A 63 -36.94 -10.32 -15.47
N PRO A 64 -37.10 -10.52 -16.79
CA PRO A 64 -35.97 -10.46 -17.72
C PRO A 64 -35.39 -9.05 -17.77
N ASP A 65 -34.11 -8.95 -18.09
CA ASP A 65 -33.43 -7.66 -18.23
C ASP A 65 -33.88 -6.93 -19.51
N ILE A 66 -34.08 -7.67 -20.59
CA ILE A 66 -34.60 -7.17 -21.88
C ILE A 66 -35.69 -8.11 -22.36
N LEU A 67 -36.83 -7.55 -22.76
CA LEU A 67 -37.96 -8.25 -23.34
C LEU A 67 -38.07 -7.84 -24.80
N VAL A 68 -37.99 -8.81 -25.70
CA VAL A 68 -38.12 -8.61 -27.14
C VAL A 68 -39.46 -9.21 -27.62
N LEU A 69 -40.29 -8.41 -28.22
CA LEU A 69 -41.65 -8.79 -28.65
C LEU A 69 -41.87 -8.53 -30.14
N SER A 70 -42.58 -9.44 -30.78
CA SER A 70 -43.13 -9.22 -32.11
C SER A 70 -44.66 -9.54 -32.08
N PRO A 71 -45.47 -8.60 -31.58
CA PRO A 71 -46.90 -8.86 -31.36
C PRO A 71 -47.68 -8.92 -32.68
N GLY A 72 -48.47 -9.97 -32.82
CA GLY A 72 -49.55 -9.98 -33.84
C GLY A 72 -50.71 -9.08 -33.43
N GLY A 73 -51.54 -8.67 -34.36
CA GLY A 73 -52.62 -7.67 -34.15
C GLY A 73 -53.64 -7.96 -33.05
N LYS A 74 -53.69 -9.19 -32.53
CA LYS A 74 -54.57 -9.59 -31.40
C LYS A 74 -53.88 -9.50 -30.01
N ASP A 75 -52.55 -9.35 -29.95
CA ASP A 75 -51.76 -9.43 -28.71
C ASP A 75 -51.55 -8.07 -28.02
N LEU A 76 -51.99 -6.99 -28.62
CA LEU A 76 -51.85 -5.60 -28.15
C LEU A 76 -52.55 -5.37 -26.80
N HIS A 77 -53.70 -6.02 -26.54
CA HIS A 77 -54.41 -5.91 -25.26
C HIS A 77 -53.64 -6.55 -24.11
N THR A 78 -52.94 -7.62 -24.38
CA THR A 78 -52.13 -8.37 -23.42
C THR A 78 -50.85 -7.56 -23.07
N LEU A 79 -50.33 -6.76 -23.97
CA LEU A 79 -49.21 -5.85 -23.71
C LEU A 79 -49.56 -4.70 -22.72
N GLU A 80 -50.79 -4.16 -22.84
CA GLU A 80 -51.27 -3.11 -21.92
C GLU A 80 -51.47 -3.65 -20.48
N GLU A 81 -51.86 -4.93 -20.32
CA GLU A 81 -51.94 -5.59 -19.02
C GLU A 81 -50.60 -5.92 -18.40
N ILE A 82 -49.60 -6.26 -19.25
CA ILE A 82 -48.24 -6.64 -18.79
C ILE A 82 -47.36 -5.41 -18.49
N LEU A 83 -47.60 -4.29 -19.18
CA LEU A 83 -46.88 -3.01 -19.05
C LEU A 83 -47.83 -1.92 -18.51
N PRO A 84 -48.11 -1.92 -17.19
CA PRO A 84 -49.00 -0.94 -16.59
C PRO A 84 -48.42 0.47 -16.75
N PRO A 85 -49.28 1.50 -16.93
CA PRO A 85 -48.82 2.89 -16.90
C PRO A 85 -48.18 3.23 -15.56
N HIS A 86 -47.12 4.04 -15.56
CA HIS A 86 -46.45 4.49 -14.34
C HIS A 86 -47.44 5.18 -13.38
N GLY A 87 -47.86 4.43 -12.35
CA GLY A 87 -48.63 4.91 -11.21
C GLY A 87 -47.95 4.44 -9.92
N GLU A 88 -47.92 5.30 -8.91
CA GLU A 88 -47.34 5.00 -7.59
C GLU A 88 -47.87 3.66 -7.04
N GLY A 89 -46.97 2.68 -6.89
CA GLY A 89 -47.31 1.41 -6.23
C GLY A 89 -46.86 0.14 -6.94
N SER A 90 -46.35 0.18 -8.17
CA SER A 90 -45.91 -1.02 -8.88
C SER A 90 -44.53 -1.49 -8.38
N ARG A 91 -44.52 -2.64 -7.71
CA ARG A 91 -43.29 -3.31 -7.19
C ARG A 91 -42.58 -4.19 -8.24
N THR A 92 -42.82 -4.00 -9.51
CA THR A 92 -42.12 -4.77 -10.56
C THR A 92 -40.87 -4.01 -11.05
N PRO A 93 -39.69 -4.64 -11.08
CA PRO A 93 -38.50 -4.02 -11.63
C PRO A 93 -38.68 -3.77 -13.13
N LEU A 94 -38.30 -2.58 -13.56
CA LEU A 94 -38.44 -2.06 -14.92
C LEU A 94 -37.60 -2.86 -15.93
N THR A 95 -38.25 -3.63 -16.81
CA THR A 95 -37.61 -4.34 -17.93
C THR A 95 -37.58 -3.42 -19.16
N THR A 96 -36.49 -3.40 -19.91
CA THR A 96 -36.44 -2.73 -21.22
C THR A 96 -37.19 -3.57 -22.26
N VAL A 97 -38.09 -2.99 -23.00
CA VAL A 97 -38.94 -3.68 -23.99
C VAL A 97 -38.59 -3.20 -25.41
N VAL A 98 -38.26 -4.14 -26.28
CA VAL A 98 -38.01 -3.90 -27.69
C VAL A 98 -39.14 -4.55 -28.51
N ILE A 99 -39.91 -3.77 -29.24
CA ILE A 99 -41.06 -4.24 -30.01
C ILE A 99 -40.74 -4.13 -31.49
N PHE A 100 -40.81 -5.26 -32.22
CA PHE A 100 -40.66 -5.30 -33.66
C PHE A 100 -42.02 -5.07 -34.38
N SER A 101 -42.12 -4.03 -35.17
CA SER A 101 -43.30 -3.76 -35.98
C SER A 101 -42.97 -2.94 -37.20
N SER A 102 -43.25 -3.45 -38.39
CA SER A 102 -43.11 -2.72 -39.66
C SER A 102 -44.18 -1.64 -39.90
N SER A 103 -45.23 -1.65 -39.10
CA SER A 103 -46.31 -0.65 -39.16
C SER A 103 -46.95 -0.43 -37.81
N PRO A 104 -46.33 0.37 -36.93
CA PRO A 104 -46.82 0.58 -35.58
C PRO A 104 -48.14 1.33 -35.57
N GLY A 105 -49.23 0.68 -35.14
CA GLY A 105 -50.52 1.32 -34.92
C GLY A 105 -50.49 2.37 -33.81
N LYS A 106 -51.50 3.22 -33.74
CA LYS A 106 -51.64 4.33 -32.76
C LYS A 106 -51.46 3.84 -31.29
N THR A 107 -51.83 2.62 -30.97
CA THR A 107 -51.72 2.02 -29.65
C THR A 107 -50.28 1.76 -29.28
N LEU A 108 -49.46 1.21 -30.17
CA LEU A 108 -48.04 0.97 -29.95
C LEU A 108 -47.22 2.26 -29.80
N LEU A 109 -47.52 3.24 -30.64
CA LEU A 109 -46.91 4.59 -30.53
C LEU A 109 -47.33 5.31 -29.25
N SER A 110 -48.57 5.09 -28.78
CA SER A 110 -48.99 5.60 -27.45
C SER A 110 -48.28 4.94 -26.31
N LEU A 111 -48.02 3.63 -26.38
CA LEU A 111 -47.26 2.88 -25.38
C LEU A 111 -45.79 3.33 -25.33
N ALA A 112 -45.15 3.50 -26.49
CA ALA A 112 -43.80 3.99 -26.57
C ALA A 112 -43.64 5.44 -26.04
N ASN A 113 -44.60 6.31 -26.37
CA ASN A 113 -44.62 7.68 -25.85
C ASN A 113 -44.88 7.82 -24.35
N ARG A 114 -45.57 6.85 -23.74
CA ARG A 114 -45.88 6.85 -22.31
C ARG A 114 -44.80 6.18 -21.47
N ASN A 115 -43.95 5.36 -22.10
CA ASN A 115 -42.97 4.54 -21.37
C ASN A 115 -41.57 4.66 -21.99
N ARG A 116 -40.64 5.34 -21.35
CA ARG A 116 -39.28 5.61 -21.85
C ARG A 116 -38.41 4.37 -22.11
N LYS A 117 -38.90 3.19 -21.76
CA LYS A 117 -38.18 1.91 -21.91
C LYS A 117 -38.80 1.00 -23.01
N VAL A 118 -39.66 1.53 -23.82
CA VAL A 118 -40.26 0.79 -24.95
C VAL A 118 -39.71 1.33 -26.24
N PHE A 119 -38.96 0.51 -26.97
CA PHE A 119 -38.38 0.81 -28.27
C PHE A 119 -39.20 0.08 -29.36
N ILE A 120 -39.62 0.79 -30.38
CA ILE A 120 -40.30 0.19 -31.56
C ILE A 120 -39.31 0.18 -32.71
N VAL A 121 -39.07 -0.98 -33.28
CA VAL A 121 -38.06 -1.20 -34.33
C VAL A 121 -38.70 -1.78 -35.58
N ASP A 122 -38.37 -1.26 -36.76
CA ASP A 122 -38.72 -1.85 -38.01
C ASP A 122 -37.80 -3.04 -38.31
N PRO A 123 -38.36 -4.25 -38.52
CA PRO A 123 -37.55 -5.44 -38.76
C PRO A 123 -36.74 -5.43 -40.06
N GLU A 124 -37.09 -4.53 -41.02
CA GLU A 124 -36.38 -4.40 -42.30
C GLU A 124 -35.14 -3.49 -42.23
N ASN A 125 -34.95 -2.73 -41.12
CA ASN A 125 -33.85 -1.78 -40.99
C ASN A 125 -32.78 -2.29 -40.03
N GLY A 126 -31.85 -3.10 -40.51
CA GLY A 126 -30.87 -3.84 -39.69
C GLY A 126 -29.78 -2.99 -39.00
N GLU A 127 -29.51 -1.75 -39.48
CA GLU A 127 -28.50 -0.86 -38.84
C GLU A 127 -29.05 -0.15 -37.61
N ASP A 128 -30.32 0.23 -37.62
CA ASP A 128 -30.98 0.80 -36.44
C ASP A 128 -31.12 -0.21 -35.29
N LEU A 129 -31.22 -1.48 -35.61
CA LEU A 129 -31.36 -2.59 -34.68
C LEU A 129 -30.15 -2.72 -33.75
N LEU A 130 -28.94 -2.63 -34.27
CA LEU A 130 -27.71 -2.71 -33.51
C LEU A 130 -27.57 -1.52 -32.55
N HIS A 131 -27.90 -0.32 -33.03
CA HIS A 131 -27.82 0.90 -32.23
C HIS A 131 -28.82 0.89 -31.06
N ILE A 132 -30.08 0.54 -31.36
CA ILE A 132 -31.17 0.47 -30.37
C ILE A 132 -30.93 -0.64 -29.35
N PHE A 133 -30.40 -1.79 -29.78
CA PHE A 133 -30.03 -2.86 -28.88
C PHE A 133 -28.87 -2.48 -27.97
N GLN A 134 -27.84 -1.81 -28.47
CA GLN A 134 -26.75 -1.26 -27.69
C GLN A 134 -27.22 -0.21 -26.68
N GLU A 135 -28.18 0.62 -27.06
CA GLU A 135 -28.81 1.62 -26.19
C GLU A 135 -29.67 0.96 -25.11
N ALA A 136 -30.46 -0.06 -25.46
CA ALA A 136 -31.23 -0.86 -24.51
C ALA A 136 -30.32 -1.60 -23.49
N VAL A 137 -29.19 -2.17 -23.93
CA VAL A 137 -28.18 -2.78 -23.09
C VAL A 137 -27.50 -1.74 -22.17
N ARG A 138 -27.16 -0.58 -22.70
CA ARG A 138 -26.57 0.53 -21.95
C ARG A 138 -27.52 1.06 -20.88
N GLU A 139 -28.79 1.24 -21.18
CA GLU A 139 -29.80 1.66 -20.22
C GLU A 139 -30.05 0.59 -19.12
N SER A 140 -30.03 -0.70 -19.46
CA SER A 140 -30.20 -1.77 -18.47
C SER A 140 -28.98 -1.91 -17.52
N HIS A 141 -27.77 -1.58 -17.99
CA HIS A 141 -26.56 -1.51 -17.17
C HIS A 141 -26.51 -0.27 -16.26
N ASP A 142 -26.86 0.90 -16.79
CA ASP A 142 -26.84 2.17 -16.04
C ASP A 142 -27.83 2.18 -14.88
N PHE A 143 -28.95 1.48 -15.00
CA PHE A 143 -29.98 1.46 -13.95
C PHE A 143 -29.57 0.64 -12.73
N ARG A 144 -28.73 -0.39 -12.85
CA ARG A 144 -28.27 -1.20 -11.70
C ARG A 144 -27.13 -0.54 -10.93
N HIS A 145 -26.33 0.30 -11.59
CA HIS A 145 -25.34 1.13 -10.91
C HIS A 145 -25.93 2.38 -10.24
N ARG A 146 -27.12 2.85 -10.71
CA ARG A 146 -27.81 4.00 -10.11
C ARG A 146 -28.65 3.68 -8.88
N SER A 147 -29.00 2.43 -8.60
CA SER A 147 -29.76 2.08 -7.38
C SER A 147 -28.94 2.12 -6.09
N LEU A 148 -27.63 2.41 -6.15
CA LEU A 148 -26.75 2.67 -5.00
C LEU A 148 -26.44 4.16 -4.78
N PHE A 149 -26.88 5.02 -5.70
CA PHE A 149 -26.85 6.47 -5.50
C PHE A 149 -28.29 6.95 -5.35
N VAL A 150 -28.62 7.42 -4.16
CA VAL A 150 -29.82 8.25 -3.92
C VAL A 150 -29.91 9.28 -5.03
N SER A 151 -30.96 9.23 -5.84
CA SER A 151 -31.21 10.19 -6.90
C SER A 151 -31.18 11.60 -6.32
N PRO A 152 -30.31 12.50 -6.80
CA PRO A 152 -30.42 13.92 -6.46
C PRO A 152 -31.53 14.57 -7.30
N GLY A 153 -32.67 13.96 -7.43
CA GLY A 153 -33.74 14.39 -8.35
C GLY A 153 -35.09 14.68 -7.70
N ILE A 154 -35.29 14.26 -6.46
CA ILE A 154 -36.56 14.54 -5.74
C ILE A 154 -36.41 15.76 -4.82
N GLU A 155 -35.23 16.07 -4.33
CA GLU A 155 -34.96 17.31 -3.59
C GLU A 155 -34.96 18.57 -4.49
N ASP A 156 -34.64 18.45 -5.77
CA ASP A 156 -34.64 19.56 -6.74
C ASP A 156 -36.05 20.08 -7.09
N LEU A 157 -37.09 19.32 -6.84
CA LEU A 157 -38.48 19.73 -7.09
C LEU A 157 -39.06 20.64 -5.99
N ALA A 158 -38.43 20.69 -4.83
CA ALA A 158 -38.84 21.51 -3.70
C ALA A 158 -38.19 22.91 -3.67
N THR A 159 -37.09 23.12 -4.40
CA THR A 159 -36.43 24.44 -4.43
C THR A 159 -37.11 25.39 -5.37
N PRO A 160 -37.40 26.65 -4.93
CA PRO A 160 -38.03 27.68 -5.77
C PRO A 160 -37.12 27.99 -6.98
N LEU A 161 -37.66 28.07 -8.18
CA LEU A 161 -36.99 28.53 -9.39
C LEU A 161 -36.98 30.04 -9.43
N THR A 162 -35.80 30.68 -9.49
CA THR A 162 -35.68 32.12 -9.61
C THR A 162 -35.19 32.52 -11.01
N LEU A 163 -36.05 33.15 -11.79
CA LEU A 163 -35.72 33.65 -13.12
C LEU A 163 -35.54 35.16 -13.11
N LEU A 164 -34.54 35.65 -13.83
CA LEU A 164 -34.39 37.08 -14.12
C LEU A 164 -34.87 37.37 -15.54
N LEU A 165 -35.94 38.13 -15.65
CA LEU A 165 -36.42 38.62 -16.93
C LEU A 165 -35.85 40.02 -17.18
N VAL A 166 -35.11 40.19 -18.29
CA VAL A 166 -34.58 41.48 -18.74
C VAL A 166 -35.34 41.86 -20.01
N GLU A 167 -36.27 42.79 -19.86
CA GLU A 167 -37.28 43.16 -20.86
C GLU A 167 -37.73 44.58 -20.62
N ASP A 168 -37.68 45.49 -21.61
CA ASP A 168 -38.08 46.91 -21.45
C ASP A 168 -39.58 47.13 -21.70
N ASN A 169 -40.21 46.28 -22.56
CA ASN A 169 -41.65 46.38 -22.88
C ASN A 169 -42.50 45.96 -21.65
N ALA A 170 -43.32 46.89 -21.16
CA ALA A 170 -44.18 46.61 -20.02
C ALA A 170 -45.26 45.56 -20.31
N GLY A 171 -45.75 45.48 -21.54
CA GLY A 171 -46.75 44.51 -21.98
C GLY A 171 -46.22 43.09 -21.99
N ASP A 172 -45.00 42.90 -22.53
CA ASP A 172 -44.31 41.59 -22.56
C ASP A 172 -43.97 41.07 -21.14
N ARG A 173 -43.53 41.98 -20.26
CA ARG A 173 -43.30 41.61 -18.84
C ARG A 173 -44.57 41.15 -18.14
N ILE A 174 -45.72 41.85 -18.38
CA ILE A 174 -47.00 41.46 -17.77
C ILE A 174 -47.45 40.11 -18.36
N LEU A 175 -47.38 39.94 -19.69
CA LEU A 175 -47.79 38.74 -20.38
C LEU A 175 -47.02 37.50 -19.85
N LEU A 176 -45.71 37.58 -19.78
CA LEU A 176 -44.89 36.49 -19.27
C LEU A 176 -45.18 36.16 -17.79
N ARG A 177 -45.49 37.20 -16.98
CA ARG A 177 -45.86 37.01 -15.56
C ARG A 177 -47.20 36.28 -15.43
N GLU A 178 -48.19 36.70 -16.20
CA GLU A 178 -49.53 36.09 -16.17
C GLU A 178 -49.47 34.66 -16.73
N MET A 179 -48.66 34.39 -17.78
CA MET A 179 -48.44 33.04 -18.29
C MET A 179 -47.93 32.06 -17.25
N PHE A 180 -47.02 32.52 -16.37
CA PHE A 180 -46.52 31.68 -15.29
C PHE A 180 -47.49 31.53 -14.13
N ARG A 181 -48.33 32.57 -13.88
CA ARG A 181 -49.34 32.55 -12.82
C ARG A 181 -50.45 31.55 -13.14
N ASP A 182 -50.87 31.49 -14.40
CA ASP A 182 -52.00 30.69 -14.84
C ASP A 182 -51.63 29.24 -15.16
N TYR A 183 -50.31 28.90 -15.15
CA TYR A 183 -49.83 27.56 -15.39
C TYR A 183 -49.55 26.80 -14.09
N PRO A 184 -50.08 25.55 -13.95
CA PRO A 184 -49.83 24.74 -12.72
C PRO A 184 -48.36 24.36 -12.66
N LEU A 185 -47.58 25.07 -11.89
CA LEU A 185 -46.17 24.84 -11.67
C LEU A 185 -45.94 23.74 -10.64
N VAL A 186 -45.05 22.82 -10.92
CA VAL A 186 -44.65 21.72 -10.02
C VAL A 186 -43.81 22.28 -8.85
N ARG A 187 -43.14 23.42 -9.06
CA ARG A 187 -42.29 24.11 -8.06
C ARG A 187 -42.59 25.61 -8.02
N PRO A 188 -42.44 26.30 -6.88
CA PRO A 188 -42.60 27.73 -6.80
C PRO A 188 -41.65 28.47 -7.75
N LEU A 189 -42.14 29.46 -8.46
CA LEU A 189 -41.38 30.29 -9.41
C LEU A 189 -41.35 31.74 -8.89
N THR A 190 -40.14 32.32 -8.82
CA THR A 190 -39.94 33.75 -8.55
C THR A 190 -39.41 34.40 -9.82
N LEU A 191 -40.17 35.35 -10.38
CA LEU A 191 -39.77 36.11 -11.55
C LEU A 191 -39.31 37.53 -11.12
N LEU A 192 -37.99 37.75 -11.19
CA LEU A 192 -37.40 39.08 -11.04
C LEU A 192 -37.44 39.81 -12.40
N SER A 193 -37.65 41.11 -12.43
CA SER A 193 -37.75 41.87 -13.68
C SER A 193 -36.79 43.05 -13.65
N ALA A 194 -36.09 43.28 -14.75
CA ALA A 194 -35.25 44.42 -15.05
C ALA A 194 -35.63 44.98 -16.43
N ARG A 195 -35.55 46.31 -16.60
CA ARG A 195 -35.88 46.99 -17.85
C ARG A 195 -34.68 47.22 -18.74
N THR A 196 -33.49 47.12 -18.18
CA THR A 196 -32.22 47.39 -18.87
C THR A 196 -31.15 46.42 -18.34
N LEU A 197 -30.05 46.25 -19.08
CA LEU A 197 -28.88 45.52 -18.60
C LEU A 197 -28.28 46.16 -17.36
N SER A 198 -28.28 47.48 -17.27
CA SER A 198 -27.81 48.23 -16.10
C SER A 198 -28.63 47.94 -14.85
N GLU A 199 -29.94 47.78 -14.99
CA GLU A 199 -30.86 47.41 -13.90
C GLU A 199 -30.68 45.94 -13.47
N SER A 200 -30.44 45.04 -14.43
CA SER A 200 -30.20 43.61 -14.16
C SER A 200 -29.00 43.41 -13.24
N ARG A 201 -27.97 44.27 -13.32
CA ARG A 201 -26.79 44.24 -12.48
C ARG A 201 -27.10 44.34 -10.97
N ARG A 202 -28.24 44.91 -10.56
CA ARG A 202 -28.67 45.04 -9.17
C ARG A 202 -29.02 43.67 -8.55
N PHE A 203 -29.45 42.73 -9.37
CA PHE A 203 -29.84 41.38 -8.94
C PHE A 203 -28.62 40.41 -8.97
N LEU A 204 -27.67 40.65 -9.88
CA LEU A 204 -26.48 39.82 -9.99
C LEU A 204 -25.59 39.91 -8.73
N GLY A 205 -25.31 38.79 -8.11
CA GLY A 205 -24.50 38.68 -6.91
C GLY A 205 -25.20 38.97 -5.58
N LYS A 206 -26.49 39.38 -5.61
CA LYS A 206 -27.30 39.62 -4.41
C LYS A 206 -28.41 38.60 -4.19
N THR A 207 -28.94 38.04 -5.27
CA THR A 207 -30.02 37.05 -5.27
C THR A 207 -29.57 35.83 -6.06
N PRO A 208 -29.79 34.62 -5.57
CA PRO A 208 -29.56 33.43 -6.36
C PRO A 208 -30.51 33.42 -7.56
N ILE A 209 -29.97 33.39 -8.77
CA ILE A 209 -30.71 33.37 -10.04
C ILE A 209 -30.35 32.08 -10.74
N ASP A 210 -31.35 31.31 -11.16
CA ASP A 210 -31.15 30.02 -11.82
C ASP A 210 -30.97 30.17 -13.33
N ALA A 211 -31.73 31.09 -13.95
CA ALA A 211 -31.61 31.41 -15.38
C ALA A 211 -32.09 32.84 -15.71
N VAL A 212 -31.69 33.31 -16.87
CA VAL A 212 -32.00 34.62 -17.38
C VAL A 212 -32.81 34.52 -18.68
N LEU A 213 -33.94 35.26 -18.74
CA LEU A 213 -34.70 35.48 -19.92
C LEU A 213 -34.32 36.88 -20.43
N LEU A 214 -33.67 36.93 -21.60
CA LEU A 214 -33.07 38.17 -22.11
C LEU A 214 -33.71 38.58 -23.43
N ASP A 215 -34.34 39.79 -23.46
CA ASP A 215 -34.67 40.44 -24.74
C ASP A 215 -33.39 41.03 -25.36
N LEU A 216 -33.32 40.93 -26.67
CA LEU A 216 -32.24 41.49 -27.46
C LEU A 216 -32.44 42.98 -27.77
N ALA A 217 -33.67 43.51 -27.72
CA ALA A 217 -34.02 44.90 -27.97
C ALA A 217 -34.22 45.67 -26.68
N LEU A 218 -33.12 46.09 -26.05
CA LEU A 218 -33.16 46.88 -24.80
C LEU A 218 -32.66 48.31 -25.05
N PRO A 219 -33.07 49.29 -24.19
CA PRO A 219 -32.62 50.69 -24.32
C PRO A 219 -31.11 50.92 -24.26
N ASP A 220 -30.39 49.99 -23.57
CA ASP A 220 -28.91 50.01 -23.39
C ASP A 220 -28.16 48.92 -24.16
N GLY A 221 -28.87 48.22 -25.11
CA GLY A 221 -28.28 47.22 -25.99
C GLY A 221 -29.19 46.81 -27.11
N GLN A 222 -28.67 46.56 -28.31
CA GLN A 222 -29.46 46.13 -29.49
C GLN A 222 -28.88 44.81 -30.09
N GLY A 223 -29.73 43.87 -30.39
CA GLY A 223 -29.39 42.60 -31.04
C GLY A 223 -28.36 41.78 -30.27
N LEU A 224 -27.44 41.15 -30.94
CA LEU A 224 -26.41 40.32 -30.35
C LEU A 224 -25.47 41.06 -29.40
N GLU A 225 -25.35 42.40 -29.51
CA GLU A 225 -24.55 43.21 -28.61
C GLU A 225 -25.12 43.18 -27.16
N THR A 226 -26.43 43.11 -27.01
CA THR A 226 -27.14 42.93 -25.74
C THR A 226 -26.67 41.66 -25.04
N LEU A 227 -26.66 40.53 -25.73
CA LEU A 227 -26.22 39.26 -25.22
C LEU A 227 -24.74 39.29 -24.85
N ARG A 228 -23.88 39.87 -25.70
CA ARG A 228 -22.42 39.99 -25.40
C ARG A 228 -22.15 40.84 -24.17
N LYS A 229 -22.85 41.97 -24.04
CA LYS A 229 -22.77 42.83 -22.85
C LYS A 229 -23.23 42.10 -21.60
N PHE A 230 -24.31 41.32 -21.66
CA PHE A 230 -24.78 40.51 -20.53
C PHE A 230 -23.75 39.42 -20.16
N ARG A 231 -23.21 38.71 -21.14
CA ARG A 231 -22.15 37.71 -20.91
C ARG A 231 -20.89 38.29 -20.30
N ALA A 232 -20.48 39.49 -20.67
CA ALA A 232 -19.35 40.18 -20.05
C ALA A 232 -19.61 40.55 -18.56
N MET A 233 -20.89 40.67 -18.15
CA MET A 233 -21.28 40.92 -16.77
C MET A 233 -21.39 39.63 -15.95
N ASN A 234 -21.83 38.55 -16.58
CA ASN A 234 -21.95 37.22 -15.94
C ASN A 234 -21.93 36.11 -17.00
N GLU A 235 -20.84 35.35 -17.00
CA GLU A 235 -20.63 34.22 -17.90
C GLU A 235 -21.27 32.91 -17.40
N GLU A 236 -21.57 32.85 -16.11
CA GLU A 236 -21.99 31.64 -15.44
C GLU A 236 -23.48 31.33 -15.54
N LEU A 237 -24.35 32.36 -15.60
CA LEU A 237 -25.80 32.16 -15.62
C LEU A 237 -26.26 31.64 -17.00
N PRO A 238 -27.13 30.63 -17.05
CA PRO A 238 -27.76 30.22 -18.31
C PRO A 238 -28.71 31.34 -18.82
N VAL A 239 -28.61 31.63 -20.14
CA VAL A 239 -29.39 32.67 -20.78
C VAL A 239 -30.28 32.07 -21.87
N VAL A 240 -31.57 32.29 -21.78
CA VAL A 240 -32.54 32.04 -22.86
C VAL A 240 -32.92 33.39 -23.48
N VAL A 241 -32.67 33.51 -24.78
CA VAL A 241 -32.97 34.75 -25.51
C VAL A 241 -34.43 34.75 -25.92
N LEU A 242 -35.10 35.89 -25.70
CA LEU A 242 -36.46 36.18 -26.21
C LEU A 242 -36.33 37.25 -27.29
N SER A 243 -36.90 37.00 -28.46
CA SER A 243 -36.84 37.97 -29.57
C SER A 243 -38.18 38.06 -30.31
N GLY A 244 -38.54 39.25 -30.75
CA GLY A 244 -39.67 39.49 -31.65
C GLY A 244 -39.40 39.17 -33.13
N MET A 245 -38.12 38.90 -33.49
CA MET A 245 -37.71 38.59 -34.86
C MET A 245 -37.69 37.10 -35.12
N LYS A 246 -38.24 36.70 -36.28
CA LYS A 246 -38.31 35.28 -36.72
C LYS A 246 -37.11 34.87 -37.59
N GLU A 247 -36.04 35.59 -37.63
CA GLU A 247 -34.90 35.34 -38.48
C GLU A 247 -34.00 34.20 -37.88
N GLU A 248 -33.92 33.11 -38.61
CA GLU A 248 -33.09 31.93 -38.24
C GLU A 248 -31.60 32.31 -38.02
N ALA A 249 -31.09 33.27 -38.77
CA ALA A 249 -29.74 33.80 -38.62
C ALA A 249 -29.44 34.42 -37.22
N ILE A 250 -30.44 35.08 -36.61
CA ILE A 250 -30.32 35.68 -35.28
C ILE A 250 -30.33 34.56 -34.23
N ALA A 251 -31.14 33.52 -34.39
CA ALA A 251 -31.16 32.36 -33.50
C ALA A 251 -29.81 31.67 -33.47
N ILE A 252 -29.24 31.29 -34.63
CA ILE A 252 -27.93 30.63 -34.75
C ILE A 252 -26.83 31.52 -34.16
N SER A 253 -26.85 32.83 -34.47
CA SER A 253 -25.84 33.78 -33.96
C SER A 253 -25.95 33.99 -32.44
N SER A 254 -27.16 33.96 -31.87
CA SER A 254 -27.37 34.03 -30.41
C SER A 254 -26.81 32.81 -29.70
N LEU A 255 -27.04 31.61 -30.21
CA LEU A 255 -26.44 30.38 -29.67
C LEU A 255 -24.91 30.41 -29.76
N SER A 256 -24.36 30.86 -30.90
CA SER A 256 -22.90 31.03 -31.06
C SER A 256 -22.30 32.11 -30.15
N ALA A 257 -23.10 33.11 -29.78
CA ALA A 257 -22.69 34.17 -28.81
C ALA A 257 -22.87 33.76 -27.35
N GLY A 258 -23.26 32.52 -27.07
CA GLY A 258 -23.31 31.92 -25.73
C GLY A 258 -24.72 31.86 -25.09
N ALA A 259 -25.80 32.11 -25.79
CA ALA A 259 -27.14 31.76 -25.33
C ALA A 259 -27.30 30.23 -25.28
N GLN A 260 -28.03 29.73 -24.30
CA GLN A 260 -28.33 28.29 -24.19
C GLN A 260 -29.56 27.93 -25.05
N ASP A 261 -30.47 28.89 -25.26
CA ASP A 261 -31.63 28.71 -26.14
C ASP A 261 -32.13 30.05 -26.66
N PHE A 262 -32.98 30.00 -27.70
CA PHE A 262 -33.58 31.15 -28.35
C PHE A 262 -35.09 30.90 -28.62
N LEU A 263 -35.93 31.82 -28.19
CA LEU A 263 -37.39 31.72 -28.37
C LEU A 263 -37.95 32.97 -29.04
N VAL A 264 -38.86 32.76 -29.99
CA VAL A 264 -39.61 33.86 -30.64
C VAL A 264 -40.79 34.23 -29.76
N LYS A 265 -40.89 35.50 -29.31
CA LYS A 265 -41.90 35.99 -28.38
C LYS A 265 -43.34 35.62 -28.73
N GLU A 266 -43.71 35.70 -30.01
CA GLU A 266 -45.06 35.36 -30.51
C GLU A 266 -45.41 33.87 -30.33
N MET A 267 -44.43 32.98 -30.24
CA MET A 267 -44.60 31.53 -30.10
C MET A 267 -44.42 31.02 -28.67
N VAL A 268 -44.09 31.90 -27.72
CA VAL A 268 -43.82 31.53 -26.34
C VAL A 268 -45.10 31.08 -25.66
N THR A 269 -45.03 29.89 -25.05
CA THR A 269 -46.06 29.39 -24.13
C THR A 269 -45.37 28.98 -22.82
N ALA A 270 -46.08 28.94 -21.69
CA ALA A 270 -45.52 28.60 -20.41
C ALA A 270 -44.79 27.23 -20.41
N PRO A 271 -45.34 26.16 -21.01
CA PRO A 271 -44.64 24.88 -21.13
C PRO A 271 -43.34 24.97 -21.93
N LEU A 272 -43.34 25.68 -23.05
CA LEU A 272 -42.18 25.85 -23.93
C LEU A 272 -41.09 26.62 -23.20
N LEU A 273 -41.41 27.73 -22.53
CA LEU A 273 -40.47 28.55 -21.81
C LEU A 273 -39.83 27.79 -20.59
N LEU A 274 -40.64 27.07 -19.81
CA LEU A 274 -40.15 26.25 -18.71
C LEU A 274 -39.27 25.13 -19.20
N ARG A 275 -39.60 24.49 -20.29
CA ARG A 275 -38.78 23.48 -20.94
C ARG A 275 -37.42 24.05 -21.34
N SER A 276 -37.43 25.19 -22.05
CA SER A 276 -36.22 25.88 -22.53
C SER A 276 -35.31 26.28 -21.34
N VAL A 277 -35.89 26.89 -20.30
CA VAL A 277 -35.18 27.25 -19.09
C VAL A 277 -34.57 26.02 -18.40
N THR A 278 -35.34 24.93 -18.27
CA THR A 278 -34.86 23.70 -17.64
C THR A 278 -33.68 23.10 -18.39
N TYR A 279 -33.78 23.08 -19.74
CA TYR A 279 -32.67 22.60 -20.58
C TYR A 279 -31.46 23.54 -20.51
N ALA A 280 -31.67 24.86 -20.47
CA ALA A 280 -30.57 25.82 -20.32
C ALA A 280 -29.79 25.62 -19.00
N ILE A 281 -30.51 25.41 -17.89
CA ILE A 281 -29.92 25.12 -16.61
C ILE A 281 -29.15 23.81 -16.65
N LYS A 282 -29.78 22.73 -17.15
CA LYS A 282 -29.11 21.41 -17.21
C LYS A 282 -27.89 21.41 -18.11
N ARG A 283 -27.95 22.08 -19.25
CA ARG A 283 -26.81 22.22 -20.17
C ARG A 283 -25.64 22.93 -19.50
N LYS A 284 -25.92 24.02 -18.75
CA LYS A 284 -24.86 24.74 -18.01
C LYS A 284 -24.28 23.95 -16.86
N GLU A 285 -25.10 23.16 -16.15
CA GLU A 285 -24.64 22.22 -15.13
C GLU A 285 -23.70 21.16 -15.71
N ILE A 286 -24.07 20.60 -16.89
CA ILE A 286 -23.23 19.62 -17.61
C ILE A 286 -21.91 20.26 -18.03
N GLU A 287 -21.94 21.46 -18.63
CA GLU A 287 -20.72 22.20 -19.01
C GLU A 287 -19.78 22.43 -17.80
N ARG A 288 -20.33 22.84 -16.64
CA ARG A 288 -19.58 23.00 -15.39
C ARG A 288 -18.99 21.67 -14.91
N SER A 289 -19.80 20.62 -14.94
CA SER A 289 -19.38 19.28 -14.54
C SER A 289 -18.25 18.75 -15.44
N LEU A 290 -18.38 18.92 -16.77
CA LEU A 290 -17.34 18.56 -17.73
C LEU A 290 -16.05 19.35 -17.51
N THR A 291 -16.15 20.66 -17.26
CA THR A 291 -14.99 21.52 -16.96
C THR A 291 -14.30 21.09 -15.65
N THR A 292 -15.10 20.77 -14.63
CA THR A 292 -14.58 20.26 -13.36
C THR A 292 -13.91 18.90 -13.54
N LEU A 293 -14.54 17.97 -14.26
CA LEU A 293 -13.97 16.65 -14.56
C LEU A 293 -12.68 16.76 -15.40
N ALA A 294 -12.63 17.72 -16.34
CA ALA A 294 -11.43 17.94 -17.16
C ALA A 294 -10.24 18.49 -16.37
N ASN A 295 -10.47 19.23 -15.28
CA ASN A 295 -9.45 20.00 -14.58
C ASN A 295 -9.20 19.57 -13.12
N SER A 296 -10.07 18.72 -12.55
CA SER A 296 -9.97 18.27 -11.15
C SER A 296 -9.94 16.76 -11.05
N ASP A 297 -9.28 16.25 -10.02
CA ASP A 297 -9.31 14.85 -9.62
C ASP A 297 -10.66 14.54 -8.95
N THR A 298 -11.36 13.53 -9.43
CA THR A 298 -12.72 13.18 -8.98
C THR A 298 -12.79 12.68 -7.54
N LEU A 299 -11.71 12.08 -7.02
CA LEU A 299 -11.66 11.53 -5.67
C LEU A 299 -11.44 12.61 -4.62
N THR A 300 -10.55 13.58 -4.89
CA THR A 300 -10.09 14.57 -3.91
C THR A 300 -10.64 15.98 -4.14
N GLY A 301 -11.13 16.27 -5.35
CA GLY A 301 -11.51 17.62 -5.78
C GLY A 301 -10.33 18.60 -5.87
N LEU A 302 -9.08 18.11 -5.82
CA LEU A 302 -7.89 18.89 -6.14
C LEU A 302 -7.73 19.03 -7.65
N PRO A 303 -7.01 20.03 -8.16
CA PRO A 303 -6.54 20.05 -9.53
C PRO A 303 -5.90 18.72 -9.94
N ASN A 304 -6.18 18.26 -11.17
CA ASN A 304 -5.61 17.04 -11.72
C ASN A 304 -4.24 17.29 -12.37
N ARG A 305 -3.63 16.25 -12.91
CA ARG A 305 -2.31 16.30 -13.57
C ARG A 305 -2.26 17.32 -14.71
N LYS A 306 -3.33 17.44 -15.50
CA LYS A 306 -3.40 18.42 -16.60
C LYS A 306 -3.32 19.84 -16.06
N SER A 307 -4.18 20.19 -15.09
CA SER A 307 -4.20 21.50 -14.46
C SER A 307 -2.88 21.85 -13.75
N PHE A 308 -2.23 20.83 -13.17
CA PHE A 308 -0.90 20.98 -12.58
C PHE A 308 0.13 21.41 -13.63
N LEU A 309 0.23 20.73 -14.77
CA LEU A 309 1.21 21.05 -15.80
C LEU A 309 0.97 22.45 -16.40
N GLU A 310 -0.30 22.80 -16.63
CA GLU A 310 -0.67 24.14 -17.09
C GLU A 310 -0.28 25.23 -16.07
N GLN A 311 -0.46 24.97 -14.77
CA GLN A 311 -0.08 25.91 -13.72
C GLN A 311 1.43 26.01 -13.55
N LEU A 312 2.15 24.88 -13.64
CA LEU A 312 3.60 24.83 -13.58
C LEU A 312 4.21 25.67 -14.72
N GLN A 313 3.72 25.51 -15.96
CA GLN A 313 4.17 26.30 -17.10
C GLN A 313 3.90 27.80 -16.89
N ARG A 314 2.72 28.18 -16.38
CA ARG A 314 2.39 29.56 -16.03
C ARG A 314 3.33 30.14 -14.97
N SER A 315 3.69 29.32 -13.99
CA SER A 315 4.62 29.73 -12.94
C SER A 315 6.03 29.97 -13.49
N ILE A 316 6.49 29.10 -14.40
CA ILE A 316 7.78 29.25 -15.12
C ILE A 316 7.77 30.57 -15.92
N ASP A 317 6.75 30.77 -16.77
CA ASP A 317 6.65 31.97 -17.62
C ASP A 317 6.57 33.27 -16.82
N THR A 318 5.93 33.22 -15.68
CA THR A 318 5.80 34.39 -14.79
C THR A 318 7.10 34.68 -14.07
N SER A 319 7.72 33.66 -13.47
CA SER A 319 8.97 33.78 -12.71
C SER A 319 10.14 34.13 -13.62
N ALA A 320 10.18 33.62 -14.86
CA ALA A 320 11.19 34.00 -15.85
C ALA A 320 11.16 35.50 -16.21
N ARG A 321 9.97 36.12 -16.17
CA ARG A 321 9.81 37.56 -16.43
C ARG A 321 10.05 38.45 -15.22
N SER A 322 9.68 37.99 -14.01
CA SER A 322 9.83 38.76 -12.79
C SER A 322 11.19 38.57 -12.11
N GLY A 323 11.93 37.51 -12.46
CA GLY A 323 13.17 37.12 -11.77
C GLY A 323 12.91 36.44 -10.42
N ASP A 324 11.66 36.05 -10.11
CA ASP A 324 11.32 35.38 -8.88
C ASP A 324 11.64 33.87 -8.96
N SER A 325 11.75 33.24 -7.80
CA SER A 325 11.92 31.81 -7.69
C SER A 325 10.67 31.16 -7.08
N PHE A 326 10.39 29.92 -7.47
CA PHE A 326 9.38 29.07 -6.86
C PHE A 326 9.94 27.66 -6.61
N CYS A 327 9.27 26.87 -5.77
CA CYS A 327 9.67 25.50 -5.53
C CYS A 327 8.54 24.55 -5.93
N LEU A 328 8.89 23.54 -6.70
CA LEU A 328 8.05 22.39 -6.96
C LEU A 328 8.34 21.29 -5.93
N LEU A 329 7.29 20.77 -5.30
CA LEU A 329 7.35 19.57 -4.47
C LEU A 329 6.54 18.47 -5.14
N ILE A 330 7.11 17.27 -5.19
CA ILE A 330 6.39 16.02 -5.50
C ILE A 330 6.35 15.18 -4.24
N LEU A 331 5.19 14.66 -3.93
CA LEU A 331 4.91 13.84 -2.75
C LEU A 331 4.38 12.47 -3.15
N ASP A 332 4.81 11.42 -2.44
CA ASP A 332 4.29 10.05 -2.54
C ASP A 332 3.96 9.54 -1.12
N LEU A 333 2.86 8.80 -0.97
CA LEU A 333 2.47 8.22 0.32
C LEU A 333 3.15 6.87 0.53
N ASP A 334 4.00 6.81 1.53
CA ASP A 334 4.73 5.58 1.84
C ASP A 334 3.76 4.44 2.24
N ARG A 335 3.98 3.26 1.65
CA ARG A 335 3.22 2.03 1.92
C ARG A 335 1.71 2.13 1.62
N PHE A 336 1.29 3.00 0.72
CA PHE A 336 -0.11 3.14 0.35
C PHE A 336 -0.72 1.83 -0.16
N LYS A 337 0.04 1.04 -0.94
CA LYS A 337 -0.39 -0.29 -1.39
C LYS A 337 -0.71 -1.22 -0.22
N ALA A 338 0.11 -1.21 0.84
CA ALA A 338 -0.15 -2.03 2.03
C ALA A 338 -1.45 -1.62 2.76
N VAL A 339 -1.80 -0.33 2.74
CA VAL A 339 -3.08 0.15 3.26
C VAL A 339 -4.25 -0.41 2.44
N ASN A 340 -4.15 -0.40 1.10
CA ASN A 340 -5.16 -1.00 0.22
C ASN A 340 -5.29 -2.51 0.45
N ASP A 341 -4.17 -3.21 0.54
CA ASP A 341 -4.14 -4.66 0.71
C ASP A 341 -4.70 -5.09 2.08
N THR A 342 -4.47 -4.28 3.14
CA THR A 342 -4.90 -4.60 4.51
C THR A 342 -6.34 -4.19 4.81
N TYR A 343 -6.76 -2.99 4.36
CA TYR A 343 -8.03 -2.37 4.74
C TYR A 343 -9.01 -2.19 3.56
N GLY A 344 -8.59 -2.59 2.35
CA GLY A 344 -9.36 -2.47 1.11
C GLY A 344 -9.26 -1.09 0.44
N HIS A 345 -9.56 -1.03 -0.86
CA HIS A 345 -9.47 0.19 -1.69
C HIS A 345 -10.31 1.35 -1.15
N ALA A 346 -11.46 1.08 -0.52
CA ALA A 346 -12.28 2.12 0.08
C ALA A 346 -11.55 2.87 1.23
N ALA A 347 -10.70 2.17 1.98
CA ALA A 347 -9.88 2.78 3.02
C ALA A 347 -8.73 3.60 2.42
N GLY A 348 -8.10 3.11 1.34
CA GLY A 348 -7.10 3.88 0.59
C GLY A 348 -7.67 5.17 0.00
N ASP A 349 -8.86 5.11 -0.60
CA ASP A 349 -9.57 6.29 -1.10
C ASP A 349 -9.88 7.30 0.01
N ALA A 350 -10.26 6.82 1.20
CA ALA A 350 -10.50 7.69 2.34
C ALA A 350 -9.19 8.33 2.85
N LEU A 351 -8.09 7.58 2.87
CA LEU A 351 -6.76 8.10 3.20
C LEU A 351 -6.35 9.23 2.24
N ILE A 352 -6.49 9.01 0.93
CA ILE A 352 -6.17 10.01 -0.10
C ILE A 352 -7.00 11.28 0.10
N ARG A 353 -8.32 11.17 0.41
CA ARG A 353 -9.18 12.34 0.69
C ARG A 353 -8.71 13.12 1.93
N GLU A 354 -8.34 12.44 2.99
CA GLU A 354 -7.84 13.06 4.21
C GLU A 354 -6.48 13.75 4.00
N VAL A 355 -5.56 13.12 3.26
CA VAL A 355 -4.27 13.74 2.86
C VAL A 355 -4.52 15.01 2.05
N ALA A 356 -5.37 14.93 1.03
CA ALA A 356 -5.76 16.10 0.22
C ALA A 356 -6.35 17.23 1.08
N GLY A 357 -7.20 16.87 2.04
CA GLY A 357 -7.75 17.81 3.01
C GLY A 357 -6.70 18.47 3.91
N ARG A 358 -5.71 17.68 4.39
CA ARG A 358 -4.58 18.23 5.18
C ARG A 358 -3.70 19.14 4.33
N LEU A 359 -3.36 18.73 3.11
CA LEU A 359 -2.57 19.54 2.18
C LEU A 359 -3.26 20.88 1.90
N ARG A 360 -4.56 20.88 1.56
CA ARG A 360 -5.32 22.10 1.28
C ARG A 360 -5.34 23.07 2.47
N ARG A 361 -5.42 22.57 3.71
CA ARG A 361 -5.37 23.40 4.93
C ARG A 361 -4.00 23.98 5.25
N LEU A 362 -2.93 23.34 4.79
CA LEU A 362 -1.55 23.75 5.05
C LEU A 362 -1.06 24.80 4.06
N MET A 363 -1.63 24.84 2.85
CA MET A 363 -1.21 25.71 1.77
C MET A 363 -1.84 27.10 1.86
N ARG A 364 -1.08 28.11 1.42
CA ARG A 364 -1.54 29.48 1.29
C ARG A 364 -2.34 29.65 0.01
N ARG A 365 -3.08 30.77 -0.12
CA ARG A 365 -3.86 31.06 -1.33
C ARG A 365 -2.99 31.21 -2.61
N ALA A 366 -1.72 31.57 -2.44
CA ALA A 366 -0.77 31.71 -3.53
C ALA A 366 -0.12 30.38 -3.95
N ASP A 367 -0.18 29.35 -3.10
CA ASP A 367 0.37 28.04 -3.38
C ASP A 367 -0.66 27.19 -4.16
N PHE A 368 -0.17 26.28 -4.97
CA PHE A 368 -1.00 25.41 -5.78
C PHE A 368 -0.77 23.95 -5.39
N VAL A 369 -1.85 23.19 -5.19
CA VAL A 369 -1.81 21.76 -4.84
C VAL A 369 -2.61 20.97 -5.84
N ALA A 370 -2.07 19.86 -6.31
CA ALA A 370 -2.71 18.96 -7.26
C ALA A 370 -2.50 17.50 -6.85
N ARG A 371 -3.34 16.61 -7.36
CA ARG A 371 -3.10 15.16 -7.34
C ARG A 371 -2.72 14.70 -8.74
N LEU A 372 -1.58 13.98 -8.85
CA LEU A 372 -1.07 13.51 -10.14
C LEU A 372 -1.66 12.17 -10.57
N GLY A 373 -2.03 11.34 -9.59
CA GLY A 373 -2.62 10.02 -9.76
C GLY A 373 -2.23 9.10 -8.59
N GLY A 374 -2.93 8.00 -8.36
CA GLY A 374 -2.59 7.07 -7.28
C GLY A 374 -2.45 7.78 -5.92
N ASP A 375 -1.31 7.66 -5.32
CA ASP A 375 -0.86 8.26 -4.05
C ASP A 375 0.05 9.50 -4.22
N GLU A 376 0.21 9.99 -5.47
CA GLU A 376 1.09 11.11 -5.78
C GLU A 376 0.38 12.46 -5.76
N PHE A 377 1.02 13.44 -5.13
CA PHE A 377 0.60 14.84 -5.08
C PHE A 377 1.73 15.78 -5.53
N ALA A 378 1.35 16.91 -6.10
CA ALA A 378 2.29 17.99 -6.46
C ALA A 378 1.90 19.30 -5.79
N ILE A 379 2.90 20.08 -5.40
CA ILE A 379 2.71 21.40 -4.78
C ILE A 379 3.65 22.41 -5.45
N ILE A 380 3.13 23.54 -5.89
CA ILE A 380 3.93 24.68 -6.36
C ILE A 380 3.88 25.74 -5.28
N LEU A 381 5.03 25.99 -4.64
CA LEU A 381 5.19 27.00 -3.61
C LEU A 381 5.68 28.30 -4.25
N SER A 382 4.84 29.32 -4.23
CA SER A 382 5.16 30.66 -4.78
C SER A 382 6.05 31.45 -3.82
N HIS A 383 6.95 32.25 -4.37
CA HIS A 383 7.83 33.15 -3.62
C HIS A 383 8.64 32.45 -2.52
N THR A 384 9.50 31.52 -2.92
CA THR A 384 10.43 30.85 -2.00
C THR A 384 11.54 31.84 -1.61
N GLY A 385 11.45 32.34 -0.39
CA GLY A 385 12.57 33.05 0.23
C GLY A 385 13.81 32.16 0.40
N ARG A 386 14.84 32.67 1.13
CA ARG A 386 16.10 31.91 1.39
C ARG A 386 15.85 30.40 1.65
N THR A 387 16.71 29.56 1.09
CA THR A 387 16.67 28.08 1.16
C THR A 387 16.37 27.49 2.55
N GLY A 388 16.88 28.14 3.63
CA GLY A 388 16.61 27.70 5.00
C GLY A 388 15.15 27.89 5.49
N SER A 389 14.34 28.74 4.82
CA SER A 389 12.92 28.86 5.14
C SER A 389 12.11 27.75 4.46
N LEU A 390 12.57 27.31 3.29
CA LEU A 390 11.95 26.24 2.52
C LEU A 390 12.12 24.88 3.19
N SER A 391 13.33 24.55 3.66
CA SER A 391 13.60 23.32 4.42
C SER A 391 12.69 23.21 5.65
N ARG A 392 12.58 24.28 6.45
CA ARG A 392 11.69 24.32 7.62
C ARG A 392 10.21 24.17 7.26
N PHE A 393 9.80 24.68 6.11
CA PHE A 393 8.43 24.51 5.63
C PHE A 393 8.18 23.04 5.26
N ILE A 394 9.08 22.40 4.51
CA ILE A 394 8.94 21.00 4.10
C ILE A 394 8.98 20.07 5.32
N GLU A 395 9.87 20.31 6.28
CA GLU A 395 9.89 19.57 7.55
C GLU A 395 8.54 19.66 8.28
N LYS A 396 7.99 20.88 8.37
CA LYS A 396 6.68 21.09 8.98
C LYS A 396 5.55 20.41 8.19
N LEU A 397 5.63 20.40 6.86
CA LEU A 397 4.68 19.72 6.00
C LEU A 397 4.69 18.22 6.28
N VAL A 398 5.86 17.58 6.24
CA VAL A 398 6.04 16.17 6.54
C VAL A 398 5.52 15.85 7.94
N LEU A 399 5.92 16.63 8.95
CA LEU A 399 5.46 16.45 10.33
C LEU A 399 3.93 16.56 10.47
N ARG A 400 3.26 17.38 9.68
CA ARG A 400 1.80 17.55 9.70
C ARG A 400 1.05 16.48 8.92
N LEU A 401 1.72 15.78 8.00
CA LEU A 401 1.16 14.64 7.30
C LEU A 401 1.33 13.33 8.08
N SER A 402 2.35 13.21 8.94
CA SER A 402 2.67 12.00 9.70
C SER A 402 1.64 11.55 10.77
N PRO A 403 0.83 12.42 11.43
CA PRO A 403 -0.13 11.95 12.43
C PRO A 403 -1.14 10.97 11.82
N PRO A 404 -1.54 9.93 12.56
CA PRO A 404 -2.46 8.91 12.08
C PRO A 404 -3.75 9.49 11.50
N TYR A 405 -4.31 8.79 10.53
CA TYR A 405 -5.54 9.12 9.84
C TYR A 405 -6.69 8.28 10.39
N ALA A 406 -7.77 8.92 10.83
CA ALA A 406 -8.99 8.23 11.27
C ALA A 406 -9.81 7.81 10.04
N ILE A 407 -9.82 6.52 9.70
CA ILE A 407 -10.53 5.97 8.54
C ILE A 407 -11.58 4.99 9.03
N GLY A 408 -12.82 5.42 9.11
CA GLY A 408 -13.90 4.63 9.70
C GLY A 408 -13.59 4.25 11.16
N ARG A 409 -13.39 2.94 11.41
CA ARG A 409 -13.03 2.42 12.75
C ARG A 409 -11.52 2.23 12.94
N HIS A 410 -10.72 2.48 11.90
CA HIS A 410 -9.30 2.20 11.89
C HIS A 410 -8.49 3.48 12.04
N SER A 411 -7.36 3.39 12.73
CA SER A 411 -6.33 4.42 12.77
C SER A 411 -5.19 3.97 11.88
N VAL A 412 -5.00 4.63 10.74
CA VAL A 412 -4.01 4.29 9.73
C VAL A 412 -2.86 5.27 9.80
N SER A 413 -1.64 4.77 9.95
CA SER A 413 -0.42 5.57 9.87
C SER A 413 0.14 5.46 8.44
N SER A 414 0.31 6.58 7.80
CA SER A 414 0.99 6.70 6.52
C SER A 414 1.90 7.92 6.57
N GLU A 415 3.11 7.77 6.10
CA GLU A 415 4.08 8.84 5.98
C GLU A 415 4.16 9.29 4.53
N ALA A 416 4.80 10.42 4.27
CA ALA A 416 4.97 10.94 2.92
C ALA A 416 6.43 11.21 2.64
N SER A 417 6.91 10.77 1.49
CA SER A 417 8.22 11.10 0.95
C SER A 417 8.09 12.30 0.01
N VAL A 418 8.96 13.30 0.18
CA VAL A 418 8.86 14.59 -0.52
C VAL A 418 10.15 14.90 -1.28
N GLY A 419 10.04 15.15 -2.57
CA GLY A 419 11.13 15.67 -3.40
C GLY A 419 10.90 17.13 -3.76
N ALA A 420 11.94 17.92 -3.74
CA ALA A 420 11.90 19.37 -3.99
C ALA A 420 12.86 19.78 -5.12
N ALA A 421 12.36 20.58 -6.07
CA ALA A 421 13.15 21.25 -7.11
C ALA A 421 12.81 22.74 -7.18
N VAL A 422 13.81 23.59 -7.30
CA VAL A 422 13.69 25.06 -7.24
C VAL A 422 13.93 25.67 -8.62
N PHE A 423 12.95 26.41 -9.14
CA PHE A 423 13.11 27.21 -10.36
C PHE A 423 13.82 28.53 -10.04
N PRO A 424 14.79 29.01 -10.86
CA PRO A 424 15.35 28.37 -12.06
C PRO A 424 16.59 27.50 -11.77
N LEU A 425 16.97 27.31 -10.51
CA LEU A 425 18.22 26.64 -10.10
C LEU A 425 18.28 25.18 -10.59
N ASP A 426 17.17 24.48 -10.42
CA ASP A 426 17.07 23.05 -10.66
C ASP A 426 16.32 22.70 -11.97
N GLY A 427 16.18 23.64 -12.89
CA GLY A 427 15.57 23.43 -14.20
C GLY A 427 14.86 24.67 -14.73
N ASP A 428 14.76 24.75 -16.05
CA ASP A 428 14.14 25.84 -16.81
C ASP A 428 12.86 25.44 -17.54
N SER A 429 12.54 24.17 -17.56
CA SER A 429 11.33 23.60 -18.17
C SER A 429 10.48 22.80 -17.18
N ALA A 430 9.22 22.61 -17.50
CA ALA A 430 8.29 21.83 -16.67
C ALA A 430 8.74 20.37 -16.53
N GLU A 431 9.20 19.77 -17.64
CA GLU A 431 9.69 18.40 -17.66
C GLU A 431 10.93 18.21 -16.79
N ALA A 432 11.90 19.14 -16.87
CA ALA A 432 13.09 19.09 -16.04
C ALA A 432 12.77 19.19 -14.54
N LEU A 433 11.96 20.18 -14.17
CA LEU A 433 11.57 20.38 -12.76
C LEU A 433 10.81 19.20 -12.19
N VAL A 434 9.87 18.61 -12.95
CA VAL A 434 9.12 17.42 -12.52
C VAL A 434 10.07 16.23 -12.35
N SER A 435 10.94 15.96 -13.33
CA SER A 435 11.92 14.88 -13.26
C SER A 435 12.87 15.04 -12.07
N HIS A 436 13.36 16.26 -11.82
CA HIS A 436 14.29 16.53 -10.73
C HIS A 436 13.63 16.44 -9.34
N ALA A 437 12.39 16.92 -9.21
CA ALA A 437 11.62 16.76 -7.98
C ALA A 437 11.30 15.28 -7.71
N ASP A 438 10.96 14.48 -8.74
CA ASP A 438 10.67 13.06 -8.62
C ASP A 438 11.91 12.26 -8.16
N ARG A 439 13.09 12.53 -8.75
CA ARG A 439 14.36 11.93 -8.30
C ARG A 439 14.67 12.25 -6.85
N ALA A 440 14.48 13.51 -6.45
CA ALA A 440 14.66 13.91 -5.05
C ALA A 440 13.68 13.17 -4.12
N MET A 441 12.42 12.99 -4.53
CA MET A 441 11.42 12.22 -3.79
C MET A 441 11.84 10.75 -3.63
N TYR A 442 12.30 10.13 -4.70
CA TYR A 442 12.79 8.76 -4.66
C TYR A 442 13.99 8.60 -3.70
N ARG A 443 14.92 9.55 -3.71
CA ARG A 443 16.04 9.57 -2.75
C ARG A 443 15.57 9.71 -1.31
N ALA A 444 14.58 10.57 -1.05
CA ALA A 444 13.95 10.68 0.27
C ALA A 444 13.37 9.34 0.73
N LYS A 445 12.64 8.65 -0.16
CA LYS A 445 12.03 7.34 0.08
C LYS A 445 13.08 6.26 0.37
N ALA A 446 14.18 6.24 -0.38
CA ALA A 446 15.27 5.27 -0.21
C ALA A 446 16.09 5.50 1.06
N SER A 447 16.22 6.74 1.55
CA SER A 447 17.03 7.07 2.73
C SER A 447 16.42 6.58 4.07
N GLY A 448 15.09 6.34 4.11
CA GLY A 448 14.38 5.85 5.29
C GLY A 448 14.35 6.81 6.50
N THR A 449 15.37 7.61 6.69
CA THR A 449 15.56 8.50 7.85
C THR A 449 15.14 9.94 7.60
N ARG A 450 15.32 10.44 6.36
CA ARG A 450 14.90 11.78 5.95
C ARG A 450 13.75 11.67 4.97
N ARG A 451 12.61 12.14 5.36
CA ARG A 451 11.36 12.09 4.59
C ARG A 451 11.28 13.16 3.48
N TYR A 452 12.31 13.93 3.27
CA TYR A 452 12.40 14.87 2.17
C TYR A 452 13.83 15.03 1.66
N ALA A 453 13.97 15.36 0.38
CA ALA A 453 15.23 15.73 -0.24
C ALA A 453 15.02 16.88 -1.24
N PHE A 454 16.06 17.71 -1.37
CA PHE A 454 16.18 18.65 -2.50
C PHE A 454 16.94 17.96 -3.63
N TYR A 455 16.57 18.31 -4.85
CA TYR A 455 17.35 17.87 -5.99
C TYR A 455 18.82 18.36 -5.88
N ASP A 456 19.72 17.50 -6.26
CA ASP A 456 21.13 17.76 -6.36
C ASP A 456 21.62 17.12 -7.68
N PRO A 457 22.34 17.82 -8.55
CA PRO A 457 22.89 17.25 -9.78
C PRO A 457 23.76 15.99 -9.59
N ALA A 458 24.26 15.77 -8.37
CA ALA A 458 24.92 14.52 -8.01
C ALA A 458 23.98 13.29 -8.11
N MET A 459 22.66 13.48 -7.92
CA MET A 459 21.66 12.40 -8.03
C MET A 459 21.60 11.82 -9.44
N ASP A 460 21.76 12.65 -10.47
CA ASP A 460 21.78 12.20 -11.88
C ASP A 460 22.97 11.30 -12.16
N LYS A 461 24.11 11.64 -11.56
CA LYS A 461 25.32 10.82 -11.68
C LYS A 461 25.16 9.50 -10.91
N GLU A 462 24.58 9.55 -9.71
CA GLU A 462 24.29 8.35 -8.91
C GLU A 462 23.31 7.42 -9.63
N GLU A 463 22.25 7.97 -10.23
CA GLU A 463 21.26 7.18 -10.97
C GLU A 463 21.83 6.59 -12.25
N SER A 464 22.60 7.39 -13.01
CA SER A 464 23.29 6.91 -14.20
C SER A 464 24.30 5.80 -13.86
N ALA A 465 25.09 6.00 -12.78
CA ALA A 465 26.03 5.01 -12.29
C ALA A 465 25.31 3.74 -11.80
N ARG A 466 24.16 3.89 -11.13
CA ARG A 466 23.33 2.73 -10.73
C ARG A 466 22.77 1.97 -11.93
N ALA A 467 22.25 2.69 -12.93
CA ALA A 467 21.74 2.06 -14.15
C ALA A 467 22.85 1.37 -14.96
N GLU A 468 24.06 1.89 -14.95
CA GLU A 468 25.23 1.28 -15.57
C GLU A 468 25.65 0.04 -14.79
N ALA A 469 25.74 0.13 -13.46
CA ALA A 469 26.07 -0.99 -12.59
C ALA A 469 25.05 -2.15 -12.72
N LEU A 470 23.74 -1.84 -12.83
CA LEU A 470 22.71 -2.86 -13.09
C LEU A 470 22.94 -3.61 -14.40
N ARG A 471 23.28 -2.89 -15.48
CA ARG A 471 23.60 -3.50 -16.77
C ARG A 471 24.88 -4.35 -16.70
N GLU A 472 25.87 -3.86 -15.96
CA GLU A 472 27.14 -4.57 -15.73
C GLU A 472 26.91 -5.87 -14.94
N ILE A 473 26.10 -5.83 -13.87
CA ILE A 473 25.73 -7.00 -13.09
C ILE A 473 24.93 -8.01 -13.92
N SER A 474 23.94 -7.55 -14.71
CA SER A 474 23.15 -8.44 -15.57
C SER A 474 24.02 -9.12 -16.64
N ARG A 475 25.03 -8.42 -17.18
CA ARG A 475 26.00 -9.00 -18.09
C ARG A 475 26.90 -10.02 -17.38
N ALA A 476 27.38 -9.70 -16.18
CA ALA A 476 28.21 -10.58 -15.38
C ALA A 476 27.50 -11.89 -15.02
N LEU A 477 26.19 -11.86 -14.78
CA LEU A 477 25.37 -13.06 -14.59
C LEU A 477 25.32 -13.91 -15.85
N ALA A 478 25.19 -13.30 -17.02
CA ALA A 478 25.13 -14.01 -18.29
C ALA A 478 26.50 -14.59 -18.73
N GLU A 479 27.61 -14.03 -18.23
CA GLU A 479 29.00 -14.41 -18.55
C GLU A 479 29.63 -15.30 -17.46
N ASP A 480 28.85 -15.81 -16.49
CA ASP A 480 29.34 -16.63 -15.36
C ASP A 480 30.49 -15.98 -14.57
N ALA A 481 30.48 -14.65 -14.44
CA ALA A 481 31.51 -13.90 -13.72
C ALA A 481 31.31 -13.90 -12.20
N PHE A 482 30.28 -14.56 -11.70
CA PHE A 482 30.05 -14.76 -10.27
C PHE A 482 30.60 -16.11 -9.81
N GLU A 483 31.14 -16.14 -8.62
CA GLU A 483 31.68 -17.32 -7.97
C GLU A 483 31.15 -17.46 -6.56
N LEU A 484 31.11 -18.67 -6.01
CA LEU A 484 30.74 -18.93 -4.62
C LEU A 484 31.98 -19.20 -3.77
N CYS A 485 32.08 -18.51 -2.66
CA CYS A 485 32.96 -18.84 -1.53
C CYS A 485 32.13 -19.43 -0.40
N PHE A 486 32.73 -20.27 0.42
CA PHE A 486 32.06 -21.00 1.48
C PHE A 486 32.68 -20.65 2.83
N GLN A 487 31.83 -20.27 3.79
CA GLN A 487 32.29 -19.99 5.14
C GLN A 487 31.71 -21.01 6.11
N PRO A 488 32.55 -21.66 6.95
CA PRO A 488 32.08 -22.69 7.86
C PRO A 488 31.26 -22.15 9.01
N VAL A 489 30.20 -22.87 9.37
CA VAL A 489 29.41 -22.70 10.58
C VAL A 489 29.60 -23.94 11.44
N VAL A 490 30.14 -23.75 12.65
CA VAL A 490 30.53 -24.82 13.55
C VAL A 490 29.72 -24.80 14.83
N ASN A 491 29.55 -25.98 15.42
CA ASN A 491 28.96 -26.12 16.74
C ASN A 491 29.95 -25.62 17.81
N LEU A 492 29.47 -24.74 18.70
CA LEU A 492 30.29 -24.14 19.75
C LEU A 492 30.85 -25.17 20.74
N LEU A 493 30.03 -26.18 21.07
CA LEU A 493 30.34 -27.18 22.09
C LEU A 493 31.24 -28.31 21.55
N SER A 494 30.97 -28.84 20.36
CA SER A 494 31.73 -29.93 19.77
C SER A 494 32.85 -29.48 18.85
N GLY A 495 32.76 -28.30 18.28
CA GLY A 495 33.61 -27.82 17.18
C GLY A 495 33.34 -28.47 15.83
N GLU A 496 32.28 -29.27 15.70
CA GLU A 496 31.87 -29.95 14.52
C GLU A 496 31.39 -28.96 13.44
N LEU A 497 31.76 -29.18 12.19
CA LEU A 497 31.24 -28.48 11.04
C LEU A 497 29.77 -28.87 10.82
N VAL A 498 28.85 -27.92 10.98
CA VAL A 498 27.41 -28.20 10.80
C VAL A 498 26.97 -27.93 9.36
N TYR A 499 27.39 -26.83 8.77
CA TYR A 499 27.15 -26.47 7.36
C TYR A 499 28.11 -25.37 6.91
N ALA A 500 28.13 -25.08 5.63
CA ALA A 500 28.85 -23.96 5.02
C ALA A 500 27.86 -22.92 4.49
N GLU A 501 28.10 -21.65 4.74
CA GLU A 501 27.34 -20.58 4.10
C GLU A 501 27.94 -20.24 2.73
N ALA A 502 27.13 -20.28 1.68
CA ALA A 502 27.50 -19.85 0.35
C ALA A 502 27.43 -18.32 0.26
N LEU A 503 28.55 -17.72 -0.08
CA LEU A 503 28.73 -16.28 -0.17
C LEU A 503 29.17 -15.91 -1.59
N VAL A 504 28.29 -15.30 -2.35
CA VAL A 504 28.59 -14.89 -3.72
C VAL A 504 29.74 -13.87 -3.77
N ARG A 505 30.58 -13.99 -4.80
CA ARG A 505 31.67 -13.05 -5.12
C ARG A 505 31.58 -12.70 -6.60
N TRP A 506 31.77 -11.44 -6.90
CA TRP A 506 31.80 -10.98 -8.28
C TRP A 506 33.26 -10.81 -8.73
N ASN A 507 33.71 -11.63 -9.68
CA ASN A 507 35.01 -11.50 -10.30
C ASN A 507 34.94 -10.41 -11.39
N HIS A 508 35.11 -9.16 -10.97
CA HIS A 508 35.00 -8.02 -11.87
C HIS A 508 36.28 -7.82 -12.66
N PRO A 509 36.22 -7.68 -14.01
CA PRO A 509 37.41 -7.63 -14.86
C PRO A 509 38.38 -6.50 -14.55
N GLU A 510 37.91 -5.37 -14.05
CA GLU A 510 38.72 -4.20 -13.72
C GLU A 510 38.97 -4.00 -12.22
N LYS A 511 37.97 -4.39 -11.36
CA LYS A 511 37.99 -4.11 -9.92
C LYS A 511 38.43 -5.32 -9.10
N GLY A 512 38.63 -6.47 -9.73
CA GLY A 512 38.93 -7.71 -9.06
C GLY A 512 37.76 -8.29 -8.28
N TYR A 513 38.01 -9.05 -7.22
CA TYR A 513 36.96 -9.69 -6.41
C TYR A 513 36.17 -8.69 -5.60
N LEU A 514 34.89 -8.55 -5.91
CA LEU A 514 33.93 -7.70 -5.21
C LEU A 514 33.08 -8.50 -4.24
N SER A 515 32.93 -7.98 -3.03
CA SER A 515 32.04 -8.56 -2.01
C SER A 515 30.58 -8.15 -2.22
N PRO A 516 29.61 -8.92 -1.70
CA PRO A 516 28.18 -8.63 -1.80
C PRO A 516 27.80 -7.22 -1.37
N HIS A 517 28.44 -6.68 -0.34
CA HIS A 517 28.18 -5.31 0.14
C HIS A 517 28.37 -4.23 -0.91
N SER A 518 29.20 -4.46 -1.93
CA SER A 518 29.50 -3.46 -2.97
C SER A 518 28.46 -3.44 -4.10
N PHE A 519 27.69 -4.55 -4.33
CA PHE A 519 26.78 -4.64 -5.47
C PHE A 519 25.32 -5.01 -5.10
N LEU A 520 25.07 -5.75 -4.02
CA LEU A 520 23.70 -6.08 -3.60
C LEU A 520 22.79 -4.86 -3.36
N PRO A 521 23.28 -3.75 -2.74
CA PRO A 521 22.46 -2.55 -2.59
C PRO A 521 22.03 -1.92 -3.92
N LEU A 522 22.78 -2.15 -4.98
CA LEU A 522 22.49 -1.61 -6.32
C LEU A 522 21.33 -2.32 -7.00
N ILE A 523 21.20 -3.64 -6.78
CA ILE A 523 20.15 -4.49 -7.36
C ILE A 523 18.91 -4.63 -6.48
N ALA A 524 18.97 -4.22 -5.22
CA ALA A 524 17.87 -4.36 -4.27
C ALA A 524 16.55 -3.80 -4.82
N GLY A 525 15.49 -4.61 -4.79
CA GLY A 525 14.17 -4.26 -5.30
C GLY A 525 14.03 -4.27 -6.82
N THR A 526 15.00 -4.84 -7.55
CA THR A 526 14.94 -5.01 -9.02
C THR A 526 14.78 -6.49 -9.39
N GLY A 527 14.38 -6.79 -10.63
CA GLY A 527 14.33 -8.17 -11.14
C GLY A 527 15.69 -8.90 -11.09
N THR A 528 16.80 -8.16 -11.19
CA THR A 528 18.17 -8.70 -11.13
C THR A 528 18.48 -9.36 -9.77
N THR A 529 17.76 -8.99 -8.68
CA THR A 529 17.88 -9.69 -7.39
C THR A 529 17.45 -11.15 -7.51
N ALA A 530 16.29 -11.42 -8.13
CA ALA A 530 15.81 -12.78 -8.33
C ALA A 530 16.72 -13.57 -9.29
N ASP A 531 17.23 -12.92 -10.35
CA ASP A 531 18.18 -13.55 -11.29
C ASP A 531 19.47 -13.99 -10.56
N LEU A 532 20.00 -13.15 -9.66
CA LEU A 532 21.16 -13.50 -8.84
C LEU A 532 20.85 -14.62 -7.85
N ASP A 533 19.70 -14.58 -7.19
CA ASP A 533 19.27 -15.62 -6.24
C ASP A 533 19.15 -16.98 -6.93
N HIS A 534 18.58 -17.02 -8.14
CA HIS A 534 18.52 -18.24 -8.95
C HIS A 534 19.92 -18.75 -9.33
N TYR A 535 20.81 -17.86 -9.79
CA TYR A 535 22.20 -18.21 -10.07
C TYR A 535 22.90 -18.83 -8.85
N VAL A 536 22.77 -18.21 -7.68
CA VAL A 536 23.38 -18.68 -6.42
C VAL A 536 22.79 -20.04 -6.01
N LEU A 537 21.48 -20.23 -6.17
CA LEU A 537 20.80 -21.49 -5.88
C LEU A 537 21.33 -22.63 -6.76
N ASP A 538 21.37 -22.42 -8.08
CA ASP A 538 21.85 -23.41 -9.03
C ASP A 538 23.33 -23.74 -8.80
N ALA A 539 24.17 -22.74 -8.62
CA ALA A 539 25.61 -22.93 -8.36
C ALA A 539 25.86 -23.64 -7.02
N ALA A 540 25.09 -23.35 -5.98
CA ALA A 540 25.22 -24.01 -4.69
C ALA A 540 24.77 -25.47 -4.75
N ILE A 541 23.65 -25.77 -5.42
CA ILE A 541 23.19 -27.16 -5.61
C ILE A 541 24.20 -27.97 -6.44
N ALA A 542 24.73 -27.39 -7.52
CA ALA A 542 25.80 -28.02 -8.30
C ALA A 542 27.05 -28.32 -7.45
N GLN A 543 27.43 -27.41 -6.55
CA GLN A 543 28.56 -27.61 -5.64
C GLN A 543 28.27 -28.66 -4.56
N ILE A 544 27.04 -28.74 -4.04
CA ILE A 544 26.62 -29.82 -3.13
C ILE A 544 26.76 -31.18 -3.86
N ALA A 545 26.27 -31.26 -5.09
CA ALA A 545 26.34 -32.47 -5.91
C ALA A 545 27.79 -32.91 -6.15
N ARG A 546 28.68 -31.98 -6.48
CA ARG A 546 30.12 -32.23 -6.63
C ARG A 546 30.72 -32.79 -5.35
N TRP A 547 30.55 -32.14 -4.21
CA TRP A 547 31.09 -32.59 -2.94
C TRP A 547 30.50 -33.94 -2.48
N HIS A 548 29.20 -34.16 -2.76
CA HIS A 548 28.52 -35.42 -2.46
C HIS A 548 29.15 -36.58 -3.26
N THR A 549 29.37 -36.38 -4.58
CA THR A 549 29.99 -37.35 -5.47
C THR A 549 31.46 -37.64 -5.10
N GLU A 550 32.19 -36.65 -4.65
CA GLU A 550 33.58 -36.76 -4.16
C GLU A 550 33.68 -37.41 -2.77
N GLY A 551 32.54 -37.75 -2.14
CA GLY A 551 32.49 -38.41 -0.80
C GLY A 551 32.67 -37.45 0.38
N HIS A 552 32.54 -36.18 0.14
CA HIS A 552 32.65 -35.12 1.16
C HIS A 552 31.35 -34.33 1.34
N PRO A 553 30.22 -34.96 1.67
CA PRO A 553 28.94 -34.22 1.82
C PRO A 553 29.06 -33.12 2.85
N VAL A 554 28.68 -31.92 2.46
CA VAL A 554 28.59 -30.72 3.33
C VAL A 554 27.27 -30.03 3.06
N PRO A 555 26.44 -29.81 4.08
CA PRO A 555 25.25 -28.99 3.90
C PRO A 555 25.66 -27.56 3.55
N ILE A 556 24.96 -26.93 2.59
CA ILE A 556 25.20 -25.55 2.19
C ILE A 556 23.98 -24.69 2.50
N SER A 557 24.21 -23.55 3.12
CA SER A 557 23.22 -22.50 3.34
C SER A 557 23.30 -21.43 2.27
N ILE A 558 22.15 -21.02 1.73
CA ILE A 558 22.01 -20.08 0.63
C ILE A 558 21.20 -18.89 1.11
N ASN A 559 21.75 -17.69 0.97
CA ASN A 559 21.06 -16.44 1.24
C ASN A 559 20.09 -16.12 0.11
N LEU A 560 18.79 -15.93 0.42
CA LEU A 560 17.77 -15.53 -0.54
C LEU A 560 17.05 -14.27 -0.08
N ASP A 561 16.69 -13.43 -1.06
CA ASP A 561 15.91 -12.24 -0.79
C ASP A 561 14.43 -12.60 -0.54
N ALA A 562 13.78 -11.88 0.36
CA ALA A 562 12.37 -12.08 0.67
C ALA A 562 11.44 -11.87 -0.55
N THR A 563 11.86 -11.04 -1.51
CA THR A 563 11.10 -10.81 -2.75
C THR A 563 11.14 -12.04 -3.67
N THR A 564 12.24 -12.74 -3.74
CA THR A 564 12.39 -14.01 -4.48
C THR A 564 11.51 -15.10 -3.86
N LEU A 565 11.55 -15.24 -2.53
CA LEU A 565 10.69 -16.18 -1.79
C LEU A 565 9.19 -15.90 -1.94
N ALA A 566 8.81 -14.65 -2.21
CA ALA A 566 7.42 -14.26 -2.45
C ALA A 566 6.95 -14.58 -3.89
N LEU A 567 7.82 -14.99 -4.80
CA LEU A 567 7.45 -15.38 -6.17
C LEU A 567 6.64 -16.69 -6.15
N PRO A 568 5.47 -16.74 -6.80
CA PRO A 568 4.64 -17.95 -6.81
C PRO A 568 5.30 -19.16 -7.47
N ALA A 569 6.21 -18.94 -8.42
CA ALA A 569 6.90 -20.00 -9.16
C ALA A 569 8.10 -20.60 -8.39
N PHE A 570 8.64 -19.88 -7.41
CA PHE A 570 9.89 -20.24 -6.74
C PHE A 570 9.90 -21.65 -6.12
N PRO A 571 8.86 -22.13 -5.40
CA PRO A 571 8.85 -23.51 -4.88
C PRO A 571 8.94 -24.57 -5.98
N ASP A 572 8.28 -24.35 -7.12
CA ASP A 572 8.31 -25.27 -8.25
C ASP A 572 9.69 -25.27 -8.93
N GLU A 573 10.36 -24.14 -8.99
CA GLU A 573 11.73 -23.99 -9.52
C GLU A 573 12.73 -24.76 -8.65
N VAL A 574 12.67 -24.62 -7.32
CA VAL A 574 13.48 -25.39 -6.39
C VAL A 574 13.20 -26.88 -6.51
N ALA A 575 11.93 -27.30 -6.62
CA ALA A 575 11.56 -28.69 -6.83
C ALA A 575 12.08 -29.24 -8.16
N ASN A 576 12.13 -28.43 -9.21
CA ASN A 576 12.70 -28.79 -10.50
C ASN A 576 14.21 -28.97 -10.38
N CYS A 577 14.92 -28.06 -9.74
CA CYS A 577 16.35 -28.14 -9.51
C CYS A 577 16.73 -29.41 -8.71
N LEU A 578 15.97 -29.73 -7.66
CA LEU A 578 16.15 -30.97 -6.91
C LEU A 578 15.90 -32.23 -7.74
N ARG A 579 14.96 -32.21 -8.68
CA ARG A 579 14.70 -33.34 -9.56
C ARG A 579 15.86 -33.62 -10.56
N THR A 580 16.57 -32.58 -10.97
CA THR A 580 17.77 -32.73 -11.83
C THR A 580 18.95 -33.34 -11.07
N HIS A 581 18.93 -33.27 -9.72
CA HIS A 581 19.92 -33.81 -8.80
C HIS A 581 19.29 -34.80 -7.80
N ALA A 582 18.53 -35.76 -8.31
CA ALA A 582 17.70 -36.69 -7.50
C ALA A 582 18.53 -37.56 -6.52
N GLU A 583 19.82 -37.65 -6.68
CA GLU A 583 20.77 -38.33 -5.79
C GLU A 583 21.08 -37.55 -4.53
N LEU A 584 20.75 -36.24 -4.47
CA LEU A 584 21.07 -35.42 -3.33
C LEU A 584 20.01 -35.54 -2.24
N PRO A 585 20.42 -35.80 -0.98
CA PRO A 585 19.53 -35.66 0.15
C PRO A 585 19.09 -34.17 0.31
N PRO A 586 17.79 -33.89 0.32
CA PRO A 586 17.32 -32.49 0.46
C PRO A 586 17.84 -31.78 1.71
N GLY A 587 18.13 -32.49 2.80
CA GLY A 587 18.70 -31.95 4.04
C GLY A 587 20.11 -31.37 3.91
N LEU A 588 20.78 -31.51 2.76
CA LEU A 588 22.03 -30.83 2.46
C LEU A 588 21.82 -29.37 2.02
N ILE A 589 20.58 -28.96 1.72
CA ILE A 589 20.26 -27.60 1.32
C ILE A 589 19.62 -26.87 2.50
N ARG A 590 20.12 -25.68 2.77
CA ARG A 590 19.58 -24.76 3.77
C ARG A 590 19.33 -23.42 3.12
N ILE A 591 18.28 -22.71 3.56
CA ILE A 591 17.92 -21.38 3.04
C ILE A 591 17.95 -20.39 4.20
N GLU A 592 18.63 -19.29 3.98
CA GLU A 592 18.68 -18.16 4.90
C GLU A 592 17.89 -17.00 4.33
N VAL A 593 16.94 -16.49 5.11
CA VAL A 593 16.06 -15.37 4.77
C VAL A 593 16.48 -14.16 5.58
N ARG A 594 16.71 -13.04 4.93
CA ARG A 594 17.05 -11.80 5.64
C ARG A 594 15.86 -11.31 6.48
N GLU A 595 16.18 -10.66 7.63
CA GLU A 595 15.20 -10.16 8.59
C GLU A 595 14.15 -9.19 7.97
N TRP A 596 14.47 -8.52 6.85
CA TRP A 596 13.60 -7.53 6.22
C TRP A 596 12.47 -8.19 5.41
N ILE A 597 11.38 -8.59 6.08
CA ILE A 597 10.17 -9.10 5.44
C ILE A 597 9.08 -8.03 5.50
N GLU A 598 8.66 -7.52 4.34
CA GLU A 598 7.49 -6.63 4.28
C GLU A 598 6.23 -7.37 4.75
N THR A 599 5.46 -6.72 5.64
CA THR A 599 4.24 -7.32 6.24
C THR A 599 3.24 -7.84 5.21
N GLY A 600 3.17 -7.21 4.03
CA GLY A 600 2.27 -7.64 2.93
C GLY A 600 2.66 -8.98 2.29
N ASN A 601 3.95 -9.34 2.32
CA ASN A 601 4.46 -10.58 1.72
C ASN A 601 4.55 -11.75 2.70
N LEU A 602 4.39 -11.50 3.99
CA LEU A 602 4.56 -12.52 5.04
C LEU A 602 3.74 -13.80 4.83
N PRO A 603 2.44 -13.76 4.43
CA PRO A 603 1.68 -14.99 4.18
C PRO A 603 2.22 -15.83 3.02
N ARG A 604 2.72 -15.19 1.96
CA ARG A 604 3.32 -15.88 0.81
C ARG A 604 4.66 -16.51 1.17
N ILE A 605 5.54 -15.75 1.82
CA ILE A 605 6.84 -16.23 2.29
C ILE A 605 6.64 -17.41 3.24
N ARG A 606 5.72 -17.32 4.18
CA ARG A 606 5.37 -18.42 5.06
C ARG A 606 4.98 -19.67 4.28
N HIS A 607 4.08 -19.56 3.30
CA HIS A 607 3.65 -20.67 2.46
C HIS A 607 4.81 -21.29 1.68
N THR A 608 5.68 -20.45 1.09
CA THR A 608 6.91 -20.90 0.41
C THR A 608 7.81 -21.67 1.36
N LEU A 609 8.08 -21.14 2.57
CA LEU A 609 8.91 -21.82 3.56
C LEU A 609 8.29 -23.16 4.05
N GLU A 610 6.96 -23.22 4.20
CA GLU A 610 6.26 -24.49 4.48
C GLU A 610 6.46 -25.52 3.38
N LEU A 611 6.40 -25.12 2.12
CA LEU A 611 6.66 -26.00 0.96
C LEU A 611 8.12 -26.49 0.93
N LEU A 612 9.08 -25.59 1.16
CA LEU A 612 10.51 -25.93 1.20
C LEU A 612 10.82 -26.91 2.35
N ASN A 613 10.27 -26.67 3.55
CA ASN A 613 10.43 -27.58 4.68
C ASN A 613 9.81 -28.98 4.40
N ASN A 614 8.67 -29.03 3.70
CA ASN A 614 8.07 -30.30 3.25
C ASN A 614 8.93 -31.03 2.23
N MET A 615 9.79 -30.33 1.50
CA MET A 615 10.80 -30.92 0.62
C MET A 615 12.07 -31.38 1.39
N GLY A 616 12.15 -31.10 2.70
CA GLY A 616 13.31 -31.43 3.54
C GLY A 616 14.42 -30.38 3.51
N ILE A 617 14.14 -29.18 3.03
CA ILE A 617 15.06 -28.03 3.03
C ILE A 617 14.93 -27.30 4.35
N HIS A 618 16.04 -27.07 5.04
CA HIS A 618 16.07 -26.35 6.30
C HIS A 618 16.05 -24.84 6.10
N THR A 619 15.29 -24.11 6.91
CA THR A 619 15.14 -22.66 6.78
C THR A 619 15.56 -21.92 8.05
N SER A 620 16.23 -20.77 7.91
CA SER A 620 16.66 -19.92 9.03
C SER A 620 16.51 -18.43 8.70
N LEU A 621 16.37 -17.62 9.74
CA LEU A 621 16.32 -16.16 9.62
C LEU A 621 17.73 -15.59 9.81
N ASP A 622 18.18 -14.74 8.90
CA ASP A 622 19.50 -14.09 8.95
C ASP A 622 19.43 -12.64 9.43
N ASP A 623 20.57 -12.13 9.94
CA ASP A 623 20.82 -10.75 10.42
C ASP A 623 19.82 -10.27 11.48
N PHE A 624 19.38 -11.15 12.40
CA PHE A 624 18.41 -10.81 13.43
C PHE A 624 18.97 -9.79 14.42
N GLY A 625 18.18 -8.72 14.68
CA GLY A 625 18.51 -7.65 15.62
C GLY A 625 18.79 -6.30 14.95
N ARG A 626 18.80 -6.21 13.62
CA ARG A 626 18.94 -4.96 12.86
C ARG A 626 17.65 -4.43 12.27
N GLY A 627 16.68 -5.31 12.02
CA GLY A 627 15.45 -5.01 11.31
C GLY A 627 14.24 -4.79 12.21
N PRO A 628 13.10 -4.45 11.61
CA PRO A 628 11.83 -4.23 12.31
C PRO A 628 11.09 -5.55 12.60
N THR A 629 11.74 -6.70 12.55
CA THR A 629 11.08 -8.00 12.78
C THR A 629 10.38 -8.01 14.12
N THR A 630 9.09 -8.27 14.11
CA THR A 630 8.28 -8.35 15.33
C THR A 630 8.30 -9.77 15.89
N LEU A 631 8.21 -9.92 17.21
CA LEU A 631 8.06 -11.23 17.86
C LEU A 631 6.98 -12.13 17.24
N PRO A 632 5.81 -11.61 16.81
CA PRO A 632 4.82 -12.40 16.08
C PRO A 632 5.34 -13.05 14.80
N SER A 633 6.27 -12.42 14.08
CA SER A 633 6.83 -12.99 12.83
C SER A 633 7.67 -14.24 13.12
N LEU A 634 8.45 -14.25 14.19
CA LEU A 634 9.24 -15.42 14.62
C LEU A 634 8.35 -16.63 14.98
N THR A 635 7.19 -16.39 15.59
CA THR A 635 6.27 -17.46 15.98
C THR A 635 5.44 -18.02 14.83
N THR A 636 5.33 -17.27 13.73
CA THR A 636 4.47 -17.64 12.58
C THR A 636 5.25 -18.27 11.42
N LEU A 637 6.55 -17.98 11.30
CA LEU A 637 7.39 -18.54 10.24
C LEU A 637 7.93 -19.93 10.64
N PRO A 638 7.91 -20.92 9.73
CA PRO A 638 8.40 -22.26 10.01
C PRO A 638 9.93 -22.31 9.89
N LEU A 639 10.63 -21.71 10.83
CA LEU A 639 12.09 -21.62 10.88
C LEU A 639 12.69 -22.68 11.79
N GLU A 640 13.91 -23.13 11.50
CA GLU A 640 14.70 -24.01 12.37
C GLU A 640 15.77 -23.25 13.15
N GLY A 641 16.20 -22.12 12.64
CA GLY A 641 17.31 -21.38 13.24
C GLY A 641 17.21 -19.88 13.05
N LEU A 642 18.01 -19.19 13.86
CA LEU A 642 18.10 -17.73 13.88
C LEU A 642 19.59 -17.36 13.93
N LYS A 643 20.03 -16.51 13.00
CA LYS A 643 21.41 -15.97 12.98
C LYS A 643 21.43 -14.56 13.55
N LEU A 644 22.18 -14.36 14.62
CA LEU A 644 22.40 -13.06 15.23
C LEU A 644 23.35 -12.23 14.36
N ASP A 645 22.97 -10.98 14.11
CA ASP A 645 23.77 -10.05 13.30
C ASP A 645 25.19 -9.84 13.90
N GLN A 646 26.16 -9.68 13.01
CA GLN A 646 27.57 -9.49 13.38
C GLN A 646 27.78 -8.28 14.29
N ASP A 647 27.09 -7.16 14.07
CA ASP A 647 27.27 -5.97 14.90
C ASP A 647 26.81 -6.21 16.34
N VAL A 648 25.76 -7.02 16.54
CA VAL A 648 25.29 -7.43 17.88
C VAL A 648 26.37 -8.24 18.59
N ILE A 649 27.05 -9.14 17.87
CA ILE A 649 28.13 -9.98 18.43
C ILE A 649 29.41 -9.18 18.64
N LEU A 650 29.77 -8.25 17.74
CA LEU A 650 30.97 -7.42 17.91
C LEU A 650 30.82 -6.38 19.02
N ASP A 651 29.63 -5.82 19.19
CA ASP A 651 29.38 -4.80 20.19
C ASP A 651 29.28 -5.34 21.61
N PHE A 652 29.01 -6.64 21.82
CA PHE A 652 29.04 -7.21 23.15
C PHE A 652 30.45 -7.13 23.76
N GLN A 653 31.50 -7.08 22.93
CA GLN A 653 32.87 -6.87 23.39
C GLN A 653 33.09 -5.48 23.97
N LYS A 654 32.18 -4.54 23.76
CA LYS A 654 32.28 -3.12 24.15
C LYS A 654 31.44 -2.76 25.40
N GLY A 655 30.57 -3.65 25.90
CA GLY A 655 29.77 -3.37 27.10
C GLY A 655 28.56 -4.27 27.37
N ASP A 656 28.06 -4.25 28.63
CA ASP A 656 27.06 -5.16 29.19
C ASP A 656 25.67 -5.21 28.51
N ARG A 657 25.30 -4.17 27.78
CA ARG A 657 23.94 -4.09 27.16
C ARG A 657 23.68 -5.18 26.11
N ASN A 658 24.71 -5.54 25.35
CA ASN A 658 24.57 -6.52 24.28
C ASN A 658 24.57 -7.96 24.77
N MET A 659 25.21 -8.23 25.93
CA MET A 659 25.15 -9.58 26.56
C MET A 659 23.70 -9.94 26.93
N ALA A 660 22.98 -9.04 27.60
CA ALA A 660 21.58 -9.26 27.96
C ALA A 660 20.66 -9.41 26.71
N LEU A 661 20.99 -8.72 25.63
CA LEU A 661 20.27 -8.86 24.35
C LEU A 661 20.50 -10.25 23.75
N ILE A 662 21.76 -10.70 23.64
CA ILE A 662 22.10 -12.02 23.10
C ILE A 662 21.43 -13.12 23.92
N GLU A 663 21.53 -13.07 25.25
CA GLU A 663 20.92 -14.03 26.18
C GLU A 663 19.39 -14.04 26.02
N GLY A 664 18.75 -12.86 25.99
CA GLY A 664 17.30 -12.72 25.80
C GLY A 664 16.81 -13.31 24.48
N VAL A 665 17.50 -13.01 23.37
CA VAL A 665 17.19 -13.55 22.05
C VAL A 665 17.44 -15.07 22.01
N ALA A 666 18.56 -15.54 22.54
CA ALA A 666 18.86 -16.96 22.55
C ALA A 666 17.87 -17.77 23.43
N SER A 667 17.45 -17.21 24.56
CA SER A 667 16.43 -17.83 25.42
C SER A 667 15.07 -17.90 24.71
N LEU A 668 14.66 -16.84 24.02
CA LEU A 668 13.44 -16.81 23.21
C LEU A 668 13.49 -17.83 22.08
N ALA A 669 14.56 -17.84 21.29
CA ALA A 669 14.77 -18.78 20.20
C ALA A 669 14.68 -20.24 20.67
N ARG A 670 15.34 -20.58 21.78
CA ARG A 670 15.27 -21.91 22.39
C ARG A 670 13.85 -22.29 22.82
N SER A 671 13.12 -21.33 23.40
CA SER A 671 11.71 -21.56 23.80
C SER A 671 10.80 -21.86 22.62
N LEU A 672 11.16 -21.36 21.42
CA LEU A 672 10.48 -21.64 20.15
C LEU A 672 11.04 -22.88 19.43
N GLY A 673 12.07 -23.54 19.96
CA GLY A 673 12.71 -24.71 19.35
C GLY A 673 13.73 -24.38 18.25
N HIS A 674 14.16 -23.11 18.14
CA HIS A 674 15.12 -22.66 17.12
C HIS A 674 16.56 -22.74 17.63
N LYS A 675 17.49 -23.10 16.73
CA LYS A 675 18.93 -23.00 16.96
C LYS A 675 19.43 -21.57 16.76
N VAL A 676 20.40 -21.14 17.56
CA VAL A 676 20.97 -19.80 17.48
C VAL A 676 22.39 -19.85 16.95
N VAL A 677 22.66 -19.08 15.90
CA VAL A 677 23.99 -18.92 15.28
C VAL A 677 24.53 -17.53 15.60
N ALA A 678 25.72 -17.46 16.18
CA ALA A 678 26.43 -16.19 16.38
C ALA A 678 27.31 -15.86 15.15
N LYS A 679 27.00 -14.77 14.44
CA LYS A 679 27.80 -14.27 13.30
C LYS A 679 28.91 -13.33 13.79
N GLY A 680 30.06 -13.36 13.14
CA GLY A 680 31.14 -12.41 13.43
C GLY A 680 32.02 -12.80 14.63
N LEU A 681 32.17 -14.10 14.89
CA LEU A 681 33.15 -14.56 15.84
C LEU A 681 34.58 -14.32 15.32
N GLU A 682 35.20 -13.19 15.72
CA GLU A 682 36.54 -12.85 15.23
C GLU A 682 37.66 -13.62 15.98
N LYS A 683 37.38 -14.04 17.20
CA LYS A 683 38.33 -14.81 18.00
C LYS A 683 37.62 -15.99 18.65
N THR A 684 38.15 -17.19 18.48
CA THR A 684 37.59 -18.46 19.02
C THR A 684 37.39 -18.45 20.53
N LYS A 685 38.20 -17.67 21.26
CA LYS A 685 38.11 -17.55 22.74
C LYS A 685 36.74 -17.09 23.24
N TYR A 686 35.98 -16.31 22.45
CA TYR A 686 34.62 -15.90 22.81
C TYR A 686 33.57 -16.99 22.61
N GLY A 687 33.97 -18.12 22.05
CA GLY A 687 33.06 -19.26 21.82
C GLY A 687 32.41 -19.79 23.09
N LEU A 688 33.19 -19.91 24.19
CA LEU A 688 32.68 -20.33 25.50
C LEU A 688 31.60 -19.35 26.03
N LEU A 689 31.83 -18.05 25.82
CA LEU A 689 30.94 -17.03 26.31
C LEU A 689 29.62 -17.04 25.53
N LEU A 690 29.68 -17.17 24.21
CA LEU A 690 28.50 -17.29 23.32
C LEU A 690 27.70 -18.56 23.63
N GLU A 691 28.36 -19.67 23.89
CA GLU A 691 27.72 -20.93 24.33
C GLU A 691 26.93 -20.71 25.65
N LYS A 692 27.55 -20.06 26.64
CA LYS A 692 26.91 -19.75 27.95
C LYS A 692 25.76 -18.76 27.80
N LEU A 693 25.83 -17.83 26.84
CA LEU A 693 24.72 -16.93 26.46
C LEU A 693 23.61 -17.65 25.72
N GLY A 694 23.79 -18.92 25.37
CA GLY A 694 22.79 -19.77 24.78
C GLY A 694 22.83 -19.84 23.24
N CYS A 695 23.91 -19.44 22.61
CA CYS A 695 24.16 -19.70 21.20
C CYS A 695 24.59 -21.18 21.02
N ASP A 696 24.10 -21.81 19.94
CA ASP A 696 24.42 -23.21 19.62
C ASP A 696 25.60 -23.31 18.65
N LEU A 697 25.63 -22.40 17.67
CA LEU A 697 26.52 -22.40 16.51
C LEU A 697 27.25 -21.05 16.42
N ALA A 698 28.39 -21.07 15.74
CA ALA A 698 29.17 -19.85 15.46
C ALA A 698 29.75 -19.83 14.05
N GLN A 699 29.94 -18.62 13.55
CA GLN A 699 30.54 -18.28 12.27
C GLN A 699 31.36 -17.01 12.41
N GLY A 700 32.53 -16.94 11.73
CA GLY A 700 33.33 -15.73 11.72
C GLY A 700 34.78 -15.99 11.37
N PHE A 701 35.55 -14.91 11.25
CA PHE A 701 36.97 -14.97 10.86
C PHE A 701 37.86 -15.68 11.89
N GLY A 702 37.44 -15.79 13.14
CA GLY A 702 38.11 -16.60 14.14
C GLY A 702 38.07 -18.11 13.83
N ILE A 703 37.11 -18.55 12.99
CA ILE A 703 36.99 -19.92 12.50
C ILE A 703 37.65 -20.03 11.14
N SER A 704 37.16 -19.30 10.16
CA SER A 704 37.73 -19.17 8.83
C SER A 704 37.15 -17.95 8.11
N SER A 705 37.92 -17.30 7.24
CA SER A 705 37.37 -16.45 6.18
C SER A 705 36.57 -17.31 5.18
N PRO A 706 35.69 -16.68 4.37
CA PRO A 706 35.08 -17.36 3.22
C PRO A 706 36.16 -17.87 2.26
N LEU A 707 36.08 -19.15 1.89
CA LEU A 707 37.07 -19.87 1.09
C LEU A 707 36.47 -20.35 -0.26
N PRO A 708 37.24 -20.39 -1.35
CA PRO A 708 36.84 -21.08 -2.57
C PRO A 708 36.55 -22.57 -2.29
N PRO A 709 35.82 -23.29 -3.18
CA PRO A 709 35.39 -24.67 -2.93
C PRO A 709 36.53 -25.64 -2.53
N ASP A 710 37.64 -25.62 -3.28
CA ASP A 710 38.76 -26.55 -3.06
C ASP A 710 39.53 -26.21 -1.77
N GLU A 711 39.70 -24.92 -1.46
CA GLU A 711 40.32 -24.46 -0.20
C GLU A 711 39.45 -24.80 1.02
N PHE A 712 38.11 -24.73 0.85
CA PHE A 712 37.17 -25.10 1.91
C PHE A 712 37.31 -26.60 2.28
N LEU A 713 37.42 -27.49 1.31
CA LEU A 713 37.65 -28.93 1.56
C LEU A 713 38.99 -29.16 2.23
N ALA A 714 40.07 -28.47 1.81
CA ALA A 714 41.36 -28.51 2.49
C ALA A 714 41.27 -28.05 3.94
N TRP A 715 40.55 -26.92 4.18
CA TRP A 715 40.25 -26.43 5.53
C TRP A 715 39.48 -27.48 6.34
N LYS A 716 38.39 -28.05 5.82
CA LYS A 716 37.60 -29.10 6.47
C LYS A 716 38.45 -30.28 6.90
N THR A 717 39.34 -30.72 6.04
CA THR A 717 40.23 -31.87 6.31
C THR A 717 41.24 -31.55 7.42
N SER A 718 41.73 -30.32 7.48
CA SER A 718 42.67 -29.85 8.50
C SER A 718 42.01 -29.46 9.84
N TRP A 719 40.69 -29.19 9.81
CA TRP A 719 39.94 -28.73 10.97
C TRP A 719 39.77 -29.88 11.97
N THR A 720 40.25 -29.70 13.17
CA THR A 720 40.09 -30.67 14.27
C THR A 720 38.82 -30.37 15.02
N GLU A 721 37.92 -31.34 15.14
CA GLU A 721 36.69 -31.18 15.95
C GLU A 721 37.02 -31.15 17.43
N LYS A 722 37.00 -29.96 18.03
CA LYS A 722 37.23 -29.69 19.47
C LYS A 722 36.39 -28.49 19.88
N PRO A 723 35.89 -28.44 21.11
CA PRO A 723 35.18 -27.27 21.62
C PRO A 723 35.93 -25.98 21.31
N LEU A 724 35.21 -24.94 20.85
CA LEU A 724 35.83 -23.65 20.53
C LEU A 724 36.47 -23.02 21.78
N SER A 725 35.92 -23.29 22.94
CA SER A 725 36.48 -22.88 24.25
C SER A 725 37.90 -23.34 24.50
N THR A 726 38.36 -24.43 23.87
CA THR A 726 39.70 -25.00 24.02
C THR A 726 40.71 -24.47 23.00
N ARG A 727 40.30 -23.60 22.06
CA ARG A 727 41.09 -23.06 20.95
C ARG A 727 41.52 -21.60 21.25
N GLY A 728 42.18 -21.33 22.35
CA GLY A 728 42.64 -19.97 22.65
C GLY A 728 44.15 -19.86 22.45
N ASP A 729 44.61 -18.84 21.72
CA ASP A 729 45.96 -18.33 21.84
C ASP A 729 46.15 -17.74 23.25
N ALA A 730 47.16 -18.15 23.99
CA ALA A 730 47.44 -17.78 25.39
C ALA A 730 47.74 -16.28 25.62
N SER A 731 47.49 -15.41 24.68
CA SER A 731 47.89 -14.00 24.69
C SER A 731 46.84 -12.98 25.16
N VAL A 732 45.59 -13.40 25.46
CA VAL A 732 44.60 -12.51 26.10
C VAL A 732 44.35 -13.05 27.50
N SER A 733 44.47 -12.17 28.52
CA SER A 733 44.42 -12.57 29.88
C SER A 733 43.23 -13.51 30.14
N ASP A 734 43.51 -14.77 30.47
CA ASP A 734 42.58 -15.79 30.99
C ASP A 734 41.64 -15.20 32.06
N ASN A 735 42.05 -14.10 32.64
CA ASN A 735 41.40 -13.36 33.70
C ASN A 735 40.03 -12.76 33.28
N GLU A 736 39.89 -12.11 32.09
CA GLU A 736 38.62 -11.48 31.68
C GLU A 736 37.55 -12.52 31.35
N LEU A 737 37.93 -13.58 30.63
CA LEU A 737 37.03 -14.67 30.29
C LEU A 737 36.57 -15.43 31.53
N GLN A 738 37.44 -15.61 32.48
CA GLN A 738 37.11 -16.29 33.72
C GLN A 738 36.15 -15.48 34.59
N ILE A 739 36.37 -14.18 34.74
CA ILE A 739 35.46 -13.27 35.46
C ILE A 739 34.07 -13.26 34.79
N LEU A 740 34.00 -13.15 33.47
CA LEU A 740 32.75 -13.18 32.69
C LEU A 740 32.03 -14.52 32.82
N SER A 741 32.75 -15.63 32.72
CA SER A 741 32.16 -16.98 32.89
C SER A 741 31.54 -17.14 34.30
N VAL A 742 32.21 -16.62 35.32
CA VAL A 742 31.72 -16.66 36.70
C VAL A 742 30.48 -15.78 36.86
N LEU A 743 30.48 -14.57 36.29
CA LEU A 743 29.31 -13.66 36.27
C LEU A 743 28.11 -14.33 35.63
N LEU A 744 28.27 -14.91 34.44
CA LEU A 744 27.19 -15.56 33.71
C LEU A 744 26.60 -16.75 34.48
N SER A 745 27.44 -17.60 35.05
CA SER A 745 26.98 -18.71 35.88
C SER A 745 26.17 -18.22 37.12
N HIS A 746 26.52 -17.05 37.63
CA HIS A 746 25.83 -16.43 38.74
C HIS A 746 24.47 -15.85 38.32
N LEU A 747 24.43 -15.12 37.18
CA LEU A 747 23.18 -14.57 36.64
C LEU A 747 22.19 -15.67 36.22
N GLU A 748 22.68 -16.73 35.57
CA GLU A 748 21.83 -17.88 35.21
C GLU A 748 21.18 -18.51 36.44
N TRP A 749 21.93 -18.69 37.50
CA TRP A 749 21.42 -19.25 38.76
C TRP A 749 20.37 -18.33 39.41
N ILE A 750 20.60 -16.98 39.43
CA ILE A 750 19.65 -15.99 39.94
C ILE A 750 18.36 -16.01 39.11
N TYR A 751 18.45 -15.97 37.80
CA TYR A 751 17.27 -15.97 36.90
C TYR A 751 16.47 -17.26 37.03
N ARG A 752 17.12 -18.40 37.09
CA ARG A 752 16.45 -19.68 37.33
C ARG A 752 15.68 -19.67 38.65
N ALA A 753 16.29 -19.18 39.73
CA ALA A 753 15.62 -19.05 41.00
C ALA A 753 14.40 -18.14 40.98
N ILE A 754 14.44 -17.02 40.21
CA ILE A 754 13.31 -16.11 40.06
C ILE A 754 12.20 -16.74 39.19
N LEU A 755 12.55 -17.43 38.10
CA LEU A 755 11.56 -18.05 37.17
C LEU A 755 10.82 -19.22 37.85
N ASP A 756 11.50 -20.02 38.66
CA ASP A 756 10.88 -21.14 39.37
C ASP A 756 9.83 -20.70 40.41
N VAL A 757 9.80 -19.40 40.74
CA VAL A 757 8.87 -18.81 41.74
C VAL A 757 7.64 -18.14 41.05
N GLN A 758 7.66 -17.87 39.73
CA GLN A 758 6.50 -17.26 39.07
C GLN A 758 5.30 -18.23 39.02
N PRO A 759 4.08 -17.78 39.36
CA PRO A 759 2.89 -18.63 39.27
C PRO A 759 2.67 -19.00 37.81
N THR A 760 2.74 -20.28 37.50
CA THR A 760 2.29 -20.84 36.25
C THR A 760 0.77 -20.74 36.20
N ASP A 761 0.18 -20.39 35.00
CA ASP A 761 -1.25 -20.27 34.76
C ASP A 761 -2.07 -21.39 35.42
N GLU A 762 -3.29 -21.04 35.88
CA GLU A 762 -4.24 -21.86 36.66
C GLU A 762 -4.61 -23.24 36.04
N THR A 763 -4.05 -23.61 34.87
CA THR A 763 -4.42 -24.84 34.13
C THR A 763 -3.40 -25.96 34.15
N SER A 764 -2.17 -25.74 34.69
CA SER A 764 -1.15 -26.76 34.81
C SER A 764 -0.97 -27.17 36.27
N SER A 765 -0.94 -28.50 36.53
CA SER A 765 -0.64 -29.04 37.86
C SER A 765 0.62 -28.37 38.43
N PRO A 766 0.58 -27.85 39.68
CA PRO A 766 1.71 -27.16 40.26
C PRO A 766 2.90 -28.13 40.32
N ARG A 767 3.94 -27.88 39.53
CA ARG A 767 5.25 -28.51 39.75
C ARG A 767 5.77 -28.03 41.09
N ALA A 768 6.14 -28.95 41.96
CA ALA A 768 6.82 -28.60 43.19
C ALA A 768 8.04 -27.71 42.87
N PRO A 769 8.19 -26.55 43.52
CA PRO A 769 9.30 -25.68 43.28
C PRO A 769 10.61 -26.45 43.53
N ARG A 770 11.50 -26.46 42.56
CA ARG A 770 12.80 -27.09 42.67
C ARG A 770 13.75 -26.09 43.33
N ASP A 771 14.20 -26.39 44.54
CA ASP A 771 15.29 -25.65 45.16
C ASP A 771 16.47 -25.56 44.17
N PRO A 772 16.93 -24.36 43.79
CA PRO A 772 18.02 -24.20 42.84
C PRO A 772 19.38 -24.63 43.39
N GLY A 773 19.42 -25.07 44.65
CA GLY A 773 20.65 -25.45 45.36
C GLY A 773 21.50 -24.22 45.74
N PRO A 774 22.67 -24.46 46.34
CA PRO A 774 23.60 -23.39 46.74
C PRO A 774 24.14 -22.67 45.52
N CYS A 775 24.43 -21.37 45.67
CA CYS A 775 25.01 -20.56 44.59
C CYS A 775 26.28 -21.20 44.02
N PRO A 776 26.35 -21.54 42.74
CA PRO A 776 27.46 -22.26 42.12
C PRO A 776 28.79 -21.48 42.12
N VAL A 777 28.72 -20.17 42.35
CA VAL A 777 29.86 -19.25 42.31
C VAL A 777 30.56 -19.10 43.66
N LEU A 778 29.92 -19.45 44.78
CA LEU A 778 30.50 -19.32 46.12
C LEU A 778 31.86 -20.05 46.28
N PRO A 779 32.06 -21.28 45.75
CA PRO A 779 33.35 -21.95 45.82
C PRO A 779 34.47 -21.18 45.11
N TRP A 780 34.18 -20.43 44.08
CA TRP A 780 35.18 -19.63 43.36
C TRP A 780 35.79 -18.55 44.26
N PHE A 781 35.03 -17.93 45.15
CA PHE A 781 35.52 -16.91 46.10
C PHE A 781 36.43 -17.47 47.17
N SER A 782 36.39 -18.77 47.43
CA SER A 782 37.31 -19.43 48.39
C SER A 782 38.47 -20.17 47.71
N GLY A 783 38.38 -20.39 46.40
CA GLY A 783 39.39 -21.06 45.59
C GLY A 783 40.11 -20.11 44.64
N GLU A 784 40.04 -20.44 43.36
CA GLU A 784 40.78 -19.78 42.27
C GLU A 784 40.57 -18.27 42.19
N GLY A 785 39.34 -17.79 42.43
CA GLY A 785 39.03 -16.34 42.43
C GLY A 785 39.80 -15.60 43.52
N ARG A 786 39.92 -16.21 44.73
CA ARG A 786 40.68 -15.62 45.83
C ARG A 786 42.16 -15.59 45.55
N GLU A 787 42.69 -16.65 44.94
CA GLU A 787 44.11 -16.69 44.58
C GLU A 787 44.50 -15.63 43.58
N ARG A 788 43.65 -15.41 42.56
CA ARG A 788 43.93 -14.49 41.46
C ARG A 788 43.53 -13.03 41.72
N TYR A 789 42.38 -12.83 42.38
CA TYR A 789 41.76 -11.49 42.51
C TYR A 789 41.56 -11.03 43.96
N GLY A 790 41.86 -11.86 44.94
CA GLY A 790 41.60 -11.57 46.34
C GLY A 790 42.32 -10.33 46.90
N SER A 791 43.35 -9.83 46.20
CA SER A 791 44.07 -8.59 46.55
C SER A 791 43.38 -7.32 45.94
N LEU A 792 42.41 -7.47 45.09
CA LEU A 792 41.70 -6.33 44.47
C LEU A 792 40.62 -5.78 45.42
N PRO A 793 40.51 -4.45 45.57
CA PRO A 793 39.57 -3.83 46.52
C PRO A 793 38.11 -4.22 46.31
N VAL A 794 37.71 -4.51 45.07
CA VAL A 794 36.32 -4.88 44.69
C VAL A 794 35.99 -6.34 45.02
N PHE A 795 36.99 -7.21 45.29
CA PHE A 795 36.78 -8.64 45.45
C PHE A 795 35.94 -9.01 46.70
N ASP A 796 36.24 -8.41 47.86
CA ASP A 796 35.48 -8.66 49.09
C ASP A 796 34.04 -8.10 49.03
N PRO A 797 33.77 -6.90 48.53
CA PRO A 797 32.41 -6.44 48.22
C PRO A 797 31.62 -7.37 47.30
N LEU A 798 32.25 -7.92 46.25
CA LEU A 798 31.64 -8.86 45.32
C LEU A 798 31.30 -10.20 46.02
N ARG A 799 32.18 -10.71 46.90
CA ARG A 799 31.90 -11.89 47.71
C ARG A 799 30.69 -11.66 48.63
N GLN A 800 30.67 -10.51 49.33
CA GLN A 800 29.60 -10.17 50.29
C GLN A 800 28.22 -10.11 49.60
N ILE A 801 28.11 -9.48 48.42
CA ILE A 801 26.83 -9.40 47.69
C ILE A 801 26.42 -10.78 47.17
N THR A 802 27.38 -11.65 46.81
CA THR A 802 27.08 -13.03 46.41
C THR A 802 26.50 -13.85 47.56
N GLU A 803 27.08 -13.71 48.76
CA GLU A 803 26.56 -14.35 49.97
C GLU A 803 25.18 -13.80 50.38
N GLU A 804 24.93 -12.50 50.11
CA GLU A 804 23.63 -11.87 50.36
C GLU A 804 22.57 -12.42 49.40
N ILE A 805 22.91 -12.57 48.11
CA ILE A 805 22.02 -13.13 47.07
C ILE A 805 21.71 -14.61 47.40
N ASP A 806 22.69 -15.42 47.75
CA ASP A 806 22.46 -16.84 48.13
C ASP A 806 21.51 -16.95 49.31
N ARG A 807 21.66 -16.09 50.32
CA ARG A 807 20.77 -16.05 51.48
C ARG A 807 19.36 -15.63 51.11
N GLU A 808 19.21 -14.62 50.23
CA GLU A 808 17.93 -14.12 49.78
C GLU A 808 17.18 -15.18 48.94
N VAL A 809 17.88 -15.92 48.06
CA VAL A 809 17.29 -17.03 47.28
C VAL A 809 16.81 -18.14 48.25
N ARG A 810 17.60 -18.55 49.24
CA ARG A 810 17.18 -19.57 50.20
C ARG A 810 15.98 -19.13 51.00
N THR A 811 15.91 -17.87 51.43
CA THR A 811 14.76 -17.33 52.17
C THR A 811 13.52 -17.32 51.27
N MET A 812 13.63 -16.88 50.00
CA MET A 812 12.55 -16.88 49.02
C MET A 812 11.95 -18.28 48.83
N PHE A 813 12.78 -19.32 48.68
CA PHE A 813 12.30 -20.69 48.57
C PHE A 813 11.72 -21.25 49.87
N GLY A 814 12.22 -20.79 51.04
CA GLY A 814 11.66 -21.08 52.34
C GLY A 814 10.22 -20.55 52.48
N GLU A 815 9.98 -19.28 52.14
CA GLU A 815 8.65 -18.65 52.11
C GLU A 815 7.71 -19.29 51.08
N LEU A 816 8.25 -19.63 49.89
CA LEU A 816 7.46 -20.33 48.86
C LEU A 816 7.01 -21.71 49.36
N SER A 817 7.85 -22.44 50.05
CA SER A 817 7.52 -23.75 50.64
C SER A 817 6.42 -23.68 51.72
N GLN A 818 6.27 -22.51 52.35
CA GLN A 818 5.22 -22.19 53.33
C GLN A 818 4.00 -21.54 52.71
N ASN A 819 3.97 -21.40 51.37
CA ASN A 819 2.89 -20.78 50.60
C ASN A 819 2.69 -19.28 50.88
N HIS A 820 3.74 -18.56 51.29
CA HIS A 820 3.73 -17.12 51.57
C HIS A 820 4.07 -16.32 50.29
N LEU A 821 3.14 -16.23 49.34
CA LEU A 821 3.36 -15.67 48.01
C LEU A 821 3.77 -14.19 48.01
N GLN A 822 3.24 -13.37 48.91
CA GLN A 822 3.60 -11.95 48.99
C GLN A 822 5.05 -11.74 49.44
N GLU A 823 5.49 -12.45 50.45
CA GLU A 823 6.86 -12.43 50.95
C GLU A 823 7.82 -13.00 49.91
N THR A 824 7.46 -14.08 49.23
CA THR A 824 8.21 -14.65 48.11
C THR A 824 8.44 -13.66 46.99
N MET A 825 7.39 -12.94 46.55
CA MET A 825 7.51 -11.90 45.51
C MET A 825 8.36 -10.71 45.99
N ALA A 826 8.30 -10.33 47.25
CA ALA A 826 9.15 -9.28 47.82
C ALA A 826 10.63 -9.67 47.77
N HIS A 827 10.97 -10.94 48.07
CA HIS A 827 12.32 -11.48 47.92
C HIS A 827 12.79 -11.50 46.46
N ALA A 828 11.93 -11.90 45.52
CA ALA A 828 12.24 -11.86 44.09
C ALA A 828 12.57 -10.43 43.60
N HIS A 829 11.83 -9.42 44.04
CA HIS A 829 12.13 -8.02 43.71
C HIS A 829 13.46 -7.54 44.30
N ARG A 830 13.77 -7.96 45.54
CA ARG A 830 15.09 -7.66 46.16
C ARG A 830 16.23 -8.30 45.39
N LEU A 831 16.07 -9.55 44.94
CA LEU A 831 17.04 -10.24 44.10
C LEU A 831 17.37 -9.50 42.82
N LEU A 832 16.35 -8.90 42.14
CA LEU A 832 16.60 -8.08 40.95
C LEU A 832 17.47 -6.85 41.26
N ALA A 833 17.23 -6.17 42.37
CA ALA A 833 18.04 -5.02 42.78
C ALA A 833 19.48 -5.44 43.18
N LEU A 834 19.63 -6.57 43.85
CA LEU A 834 20.94 -7.11 44.20
C LEU A 834 21.72 -7.57 42.96
N LYS A 835 21.04 -8.13 41.96
CA LYS A 835 21.61 -8.51 40.66
C LYS A 835 22.26 -7.30 39.97
N ASP A 836 21.62 -6.15 39.94
CA ASP A 836 22.16 -4.96 39.30
C ASP A 836 23.42 -4.44 39.98
N ARG A 837 23.45 -4.50 41.34
CA ARG A 837 24.65 -4.20 42.13
C ARG A 837 25.77 -5.23 41.88
N LEU A 838 25.43 -6.50 41.76
CA LEU A 838 26.36 -7.58 41.45
C LEU A 838 27.03 -7.34 40.08
N GLN A 839 26.27 -7.03 39.04
CA GLN A 839 26.82 -6.74 37.71
C GLN A 839 27.78 -5.56 37.73
N THR A 840 27.47 -4.49 38.49
CA THR A 840 28.33 -3.31 38.62
C THR A 840 29.68 -3.70 39.30
N LEU A 841 29.65 -4.57 40.29
CA LEU A 841 30.86 -5.01 40.99
C LEU A 841 31.71 -5.94 40.09
N TYR A 842 31.10 -6.83 39.32
CA TYR A 842 31.83 -7.67 38.35
C TYR A 842 32.51 -6.82 37.28
N HIS A 843 31.84 -5.77 36.79
CA HIS A 843 32.45 -4.83 35.86
C HIS A 843 33.63 -4.08 36.46
N SER A 844 33.52 -3.68 37.71
CA SER A 844 34.64 -3.07 38.46
C SER A 844 35.80 -4.04 38.63
N LEU A 845 35.53 -5.32 38.92
CA LEU A 845 36.55 -6.37 39.02
C LEU A 845 37.28 -6.56 37.69
N GLN A 846 36.59 -6.59 36.59
CA GLN A 846 37.19 -6.68 35.25
C GLN A 846 38.13 -5.51 34.99
N LYS A 847 37.66 -4.29 35.29
CA LYS A 847 38.46 -3.07 35.11
C LYS A 847 39.72 -3.06 35.96
N GLU A 848 39.60 -3.42 37.23
CA GLU A 848 40.75 -3.51 38.17
C GLU A 848 41.74 -4.60 37.74
N ALA A 849 41.25 -5.78 37.34
CA ALA A 849 42.04 -6.89 36.83
C ALA A 849 42.80 -6.50 35.53
N LEU A 850 42.16 -5.78 34.63
CA LEU A 850 42.79 -5.27 33.40
C LEU A 850 43.89 -4.24 33.70
N LEU A 851 43.62 -3.28 34.59
CA LEU A 851 44.60 -2.28 34.99
C LEU A 851 45.85 -2.92 35.63
N ARG A 852 45.65 -3.95 36.46
CA ARG A 852 46.74 -4.72 37.05
C ARG A 852 47.57 -5.45 35.99
N SER A 853 46.92 -6.13 35.01
CA SER A 853 47.64 -6.84 33.93
C SER A 853 48.45 -5.90 33.04
N LEU A 854 47.98 -4.67 32.83
CA LEU A 854 48.72 -3.64 32.11
C LEU A 854 49.91 -3.08 32.88
N SER A 855 49.83 -3.04 34.25
CA SER A 855 50.92 -2.58 35.11
C SER A 855 52.00 -3.62 35.31
N GLU A 856 51.68 -4.91 35.19
CA GLU A 856 52.61 -6.05 35.36
C GLU A 856 53.29 -6.46 34.03
N SER A 857 52.88 -5.93 32.88
CA SER A 857 53.54 -6.17 31.58
C SER A 857 54.86 -5.35 31.52
N PRO A 858 56.04 -5.99 31.37
CA PRO A 858 57.32 -5.26 31.23
C PRO A 858 57.26 -4.45 29.90
N HIS A 859 57.62 -3.18 29.97
CA HIS A 859 57.83 -2.35 28.77
C HIS A 859 58.72 -3.07 27.78
N PRO A 860 58.35 -3.18 26.47
CA PRO A 860 59.33 -3.62 25.50
C PRO A 860 60.38 -2.55 25.36
N THR A 861 61.62 -2.88 25.75
CA THR A 861 62.84 -2.12 25.46
C THR A 861 63.10 -2.14 23.94
#